data_c998cbcc182eb8ba9c72fc058def8b03
#
_entry.id   c998cbcc182eb8ba9c72fc058def8b03
#
_cell.length_a   1.000
_cell.length_b   1.000
_cell.length_c   1.000
_cell.angle_alpha   90.00
_cell.angle_beta   90.00
_cell.angle_gamma   90.00
#
_symmetry.space_group_name_H-M   'P 1'
#
loop_
_entity.id
_entity.type
_entity.pdbx_description
1 polymer ?
#
loop_
_entity_poly.entity_id
_entity_poly.type
_entity_poly.pdbx_seq_one_letter_code
_entity_poly.pdbx_strand_id
1 'polypeptide(L)'
;MQDFPPVVRAYLDPSANPSAEPSAEPAPDTPATRSPGAFLVWMAGLQGRLFIVGLGVALVWMVPQALGPWLVGKAIDSGIAAGDPGGATRWVVVLAAVTVVGAASGVVYHTLIVRQWLVALYGTTLLVTRKTLQLGHVSSRRTPTGEVLSVSGSDSDQFGAFFEVSSRAFSQLVAYLAVAGIVLATSVRLGLLVLLAAPLLVLLGAPLLRPMQRWQQVERTRSSDLTSQATDIVAGLRILRGIGGEDTFGDGYAQQSQSVRRAGVAAGWWQAAVDAVGVLLSGGFVVALMVLGTREVVAGRLSVGQLVSFLGYGLFLIQPMRTFVEFAQKWTRTMVSARKAVVVLGQETPWQEPAAPRELPVGGELADETSGLVIAPGRLTMVVCADPDVSAALADRVGRYLVRDVDARVTHDVPEGLSRRAARDERRRRDTARAEQVRRDEAQARGHWGVSIGGVDLSQVRLADVRRHVLVSDASPHTFAGTLREAVDPHGRLTREQAEHALHTAAAEDLFSALPGGWQGEIDERGRGLSGGQRQRLVLARALAADPDVLVLVEPTSAVDAHTEARIATRLGAHRLGRTTVVMTASPLLLHHADDVVLLDESGAVRHRGTHDDLMASSSDYRSVVVRGDDVPDGPSPRHRVEVSS
;
A
#
# COMPACT_ATOMS: atom_id res chain seq x y z
N MET A 1 21.74 16.81 -14.69
CA MET A 1 20.40 16.25 -14.39
C MET A 1 20.44 15.77 -12.96
N GLN A 2 19.52 16.19 -12.11
CA GLN A 2 19.42 15.61 -10.76
C GLN A 2 18.69 14.27 -10.89
N ASP A 3 19.25 13.22 -10.29
CA ASP A 3 18.61 11.91 -10.27
C ASP A 3 17.30 11.98 -9.50
N PHE A 4 16.23 11.46 -10.09
CA PHE A 4 14.94 11.27 -9.44
C PHE A 4 14.60 9.79 -9.43
N PRO A 5 14.07 9.28 -8.31
CA PRO A 5 13.82 9.94 -7.02
C PRO A 5 15.12 10.32 -6.31
N PRO A 6 15.13 11.42 -5.52
CA PRO A 6 16.35 11.84 -4.82
C PRO A 6 16.81 10.71 -3.89
N VAL A 7 18.06 10.29 -4.05
CA VAL A 7 18.66 9.26 -3.21
C VAL A 7 18.88 9.86 -1.82
N VAL A 8 18.09 9.43 -0.84
CA VAL A 8 18.31 9.76 0.57
C VAL A 8 18.98 8.56 1.21
N ARG A 9 20.19 8.74 1.74
CA ARG A 9 21.01 7.64 2.30
C ARG A 9 20.27 6.78 3.33
N ALA A 10 19.40 7.38 4.15
CA ALA A 10 18.55 6.68 5.12
C ALA A 10 17.56 5.67 4.47
N TYR A 11 17.32 5.75 3.18
CA TYR A 11 16.45 4.82 2.45
C TYR A 11 17.23 3.74 1.68
N LEU A 12 18.57 3.80 1.68
CA LEU A 12 19.43 2.77 1.08
C LEU A 12 19.61 1.63 2.09
N ASP A 13 19.25 0.43 1.68
CA ASP A 13 19.59 -0.78 2.42
C ASP A 13 21.03 -1.20 2.06
N PRO A 14 21.97 -1.21 3.01
CA PRO A 14 23.33 -1.65 2.74
C PRO A 14 23.40 -3.13 2.33
N SER A 15 22.40 -3.96 2.66
CA SER A 15 22.33 -5.36 2.25
C SER A 15 21.86 -5.55 0.80
N ALA A 16 21.32 -4.52 0.15
CA ALA A 16 20.83 -4.60 -1.23
C ALA A 16 21.94 -4.58 -2.29
N ASN A 17 23.18 -4.30 -1.90
CA ASN A 17 24.33 -4.32 -2.80
C ASN A 17 25.41 -5.31 -2.27
N PRO A 18 25.35 -6.59 -2.63
CA PRO A 18 26.29 -7.61 -2.15
C PRO A 18 27.74 -7.39 -2.61
N SER A 19 27.99 -6.46 -3.54
CA SER A 19 29.32 -6.08 -4.02
C SER A 19 29.85 -4.79 -3.37
N ALA A 20 29.09 -4.11 -2.52
CA ALA A 20 29.60 -2.97 -1.77
C ALA A 20 30.49 -3.50 -0.63
N GLU A 21 31.75 -3.07 -0.60
CA GLU A 21 32.62 -3.28 0.57
C GLU A 21 31.89 -2.81 1.83
N PRO A 22 32.08 -3.48 2.99
CA PRO A 22 31.48 -3.05 4.24
C PRO A 22 32.05 -1.68 4.60
N SER A 23 31.43 -0.62 4.08
CA SER A 23 31.71 0.74 4.51
C SER A 23 31.26 0.84 5.96
N ALA A 24 32.12 1.37 6.82
CA ALA A 24 31.87 1.63 8.25
C ALA A 24 30.85 2.78 8.44
N GLU A 25 29.84 2.88 7.58
CA GLU A 25 28.75 3.84 7.72
C GLU A 25 27.68 3.26 8.66
N PRO A 26 27.17 4.05 9.60
CA PRO A 26 26.14 3.59 10.54
C PRO A 26 24.94 3.06 9.76
N ALA A 27 24.38 1.95 10.24
CA ALA A 27 23.15 1.36 9.69
C ALA A 27 22.09 2.46 9.47
N PRO A 28 21.33 2.41 8.36
CA PRO A 28 20.32 3.42 8.10
C PRO A 28 19.39 3.54 9.30
N ASP A 29 19.15 4.77 9.76
CA ASP A 29 18.29 5.04 10.91
C ASP A 29 16.95 4.33 10.71
N THR A 30 16.65 3.39 11.58
CA THR A 30 15.38 2.67 11.54
C THR A 30 14.24 3.65 11.76
N PRO A 31 13.15 3.59 10.97
CA PRO A 31 12.03 4.51 11.12
C PRO A 31 11.44 4.43 12.53
N ALA A 32 11.14 5.58 13.12
CA ALA A 32 10.55 5.66 14.45
C ALA A 32 9.09 5.20 14.41
N THR A 33 8.83 3.92 14.68
CA THR A 33 7.50 3.31 14.63
C THR A 33 6.74 3.34 15.96
N ARG A 34 7.27 4.03 17.00
CA ARG A 34 6.65 4.10 18.33
C ARG A 34 5.31 4.84 18.33
N SER A 35 5.18 5.87 17.52
CA SER A 35 3.95 6.65 17.39
C SER A 35 3.91 7.42 16.06
N PRO A 36 2.71 7.80 15.56
CA PRO A 36 2.59 8.62 14.35
C PRO A 36 3.37 9.93 14.41
N GLY A 37 3.36 10.61 15.58
CA GLY A 37 4.13 11.84 15.77
C GLY A 37 5.64 11.61 15.75
N ALA A 38 6.13 10.53 16.38
CA ALA A 38 7.54 10.17 16.34
C ALA A 38 8.02 9.87 14.91
N PHE A 39 7.18 9.22 14.10
CA PHE A 39 7.47 8.97 12.69
C PHE A 39 7.62 10.27 11.88
N LEU A 40 6.71 11.24 12.08
CA LEU A 40 6.79 12.54 11.41
C LEU A 40 8.02 13.34 11.84
N VAL A 41 8.37 13.33 13.14
CA VAL A 41 9.59 13.99 13.65
C VAL A 41 10.85 13.32 13.08
N TRP A 42 10.88 12.00 13.03
CA TRP A 42 11.97 11.26 12.40
C TRP A 42 12.13 11.64 10.92
N MET A 43 11.02 11.68 10.17
CA MET A 43 11.01 12.09 8.76
C MET A 43 11.47 13.54 8.57
N ALA A 44 11.08 14.45 9.49
CA ALA A 44 11.57 15.83 9.50
C ALA A 44 13.08 15.90 9.74
N GLY A 45 13.61 15.04 10.61
CA GLY A 45 15.06 14.91 10.87
C GLY A 45 15.85 14.52 9.64
N LEU A 46 15.34 13.57 8.85
CA LEU A 46 15.98 13.17 7.57
C LEU A 46 16.12 14.32 6.57
N GLN A 47 15.17 15.27 6.63
CA GLN A 47 15.12 16.44 5.74
C GLN A 47 15.68 17.71 6.40
N GLY A 48 16.30 17.62 7.60
CA GLY A 48 16.59 18.75 8.47
C GLY A 48 17.30 19.92 7.78
N ARG A 49 18.35 19.66 7.01
CA ARG A 49 19.04 20.71 6.25
C ARG A 49 18.15 21.35 5.18
N LEU A 50 17.43 20.54 4.42
CA LEU A 50 16.54 21.02 3.37
C LEU A 50 15.38 21.83 3.95
N PHE A 51 14.86 21.41 5.11
CA PHE A 51 13.79 22.11 5.84
C PHE A 51 14.26 23.45 6.37
N ILE A 52 15.45 23.54 7.01
CA ILE A 52 15.99 24.78 7.55
C ILE A 52 16.30 25.79 6.44
N VAL A 53 16.94 25.34 5.35
CA VAL A 53 17.23 26.20 4.20
C VAL A 53 15.93 26.70 3.55
N GLY A 54 14.98 25.78 3.34
CA GLY A 54 13.66 26.12 2.80
C GLY A 54 12.93 27.16 3.63
N LEU A 55 12.98 27.01 4.97
CA LEU A 55 12.40 27.97 5.91
C LEU A 55 13.07 29.34 5.82
N GLY A 56 14.40 29.40 5.77
CA GLY A 56 15.16 30.67 5.62
C GLY A 56 14.78 31.39 4.34
N VAL A 57 14.72 30.68 3.21
CA VAL A 57 14.32 31.26 1.92
C VAL A 57 12.85 31.71 1.93
N ALA A 58 11.96 30.94 2.59
CA ALA A 58 10.56 31.30 2.77
C ALA A 58 10.38 32.60 3.57
N LEU A 59 11.19 32.81 4.61
CA LEU A 59 11.18 34.06 5.38
C LEU A 59 11.59 35.25 4.50
N VAL A 60 12.64 35.10 3.68
CA VAL A 60 13.05 36.16 2.74
C VAL A 60 11.94 36.42 1.70
N TRP A 61 11.28 35.39 1.20
CA TRP A 61 10.13 35.52 0.29
C TRP A 61 8.94 36.26 0.92
N MET A 62 8.74 36.17 2.24
CA MET A 62 7.67 36.88 2.96
C MET A 62 7.98 38.36 3.23
N VAL A 63 9.26 38.78 3.15
CA VAL A 63 9.68 40.15 3.46
C VAL A 63 8.93 41.21 2.64
N PRO A 64 8.80 41.11 1.27
CA PRO A 64 8.05 42.10 0.50
C PRO A 64 6.58 42.16 0.88
N GLN A 65 6.00 41.06 1.27
CA GLN A 65 4.59 41.01 1.67
C GLN A 65 4.35 41.65 3.04
N ALA A 66 5.31 41.53 3.96
CA ALA A 66 5.25 42.13 5.28
C ALA A 66 5.65 43.62 5.28
N LEU A 67 6.68 43.98 4.53
CA LEU A 67 7.20 45.36 4.49
C LEU A 67 6.59 46.22 3.37
N GLY A 68 6.05 45.60 2.32
CA GLY A 68 5.49 46.29 1.16
C GLY A 68 4.47 47.34 1.52
N PRO A 69 3.42 47.06 2.32
CA PRO A 69 2.45 48.04 2.74
C PRO A 69 3.07 49.23 3.51
N TRP A 70 4.06 48.96 4.36
CA TRP A 70 4.78 50.01 5.10
C TRP A 70 5.58 50.92 4.17
N LEU A 71 6.30 50.32 3.17
CA LEU A 71 7.06 51.07 2.18
C LEU A 71 6.16 51.95 1.31
N VAL A 72 4.98 51.44 0.92
CA VAL A 72 3.96 52.24 0.21
C VAL A 72 3.50 53.42 1.05
N GLY A 73 3.21 53.19 2.33
CA GLY A 73 2.82 54.25 3.25
C GLY A 73 3.90 55.31 3.40
N LYS A 74 5.16 54.92 3.51
CA LYS A 74 6.30 55.85 3.57
C LYS A 74 6.45 56.67 2.28
N ALA A 75 6.23 56.04 1.10
CA ALA A 75 6.27 56.76 -0.17
C ALA A 75 5.17 57.79 -0.28
N ILE A 76 3.97 57.51 0.25
CA ILE A 76 2.84 58.43 0.27
C ILE A 76 3.11 59.61 1.24
N ASP A 77 3.56 59.33 2.44
CA ASP A 77 3.82 60.35 3.45
C ASP A 77 4.95 61.31 3.03
N SER A 78 6.06 60.77 2.49
CA SER A 78 7.19 61.59 2.04
C SER A 78 6.93 62.31 0.71
N GLY A 79 6.22 61.67 -0.23
CA GLY A 79 5.98 62.23 -1.55
C GLY A 79 4.78 63.14 -1.60
N ILE A 80 3.59 62.61 -1.27
CA ILE A 80 2.32 63.35 -1.45
C ILE A 80 2.08 64.29 -0.27
N ALA A 81 2.22 63.84 0.95
CA ALA A 81 1.91 64.64 2.12
C ALA A 81 3.00 65.71 2.40
N ALA A 82 4.28 65.39 2.20
CA ALA A 82 5.39 66.33 2.39
C ALA A 82 5.76 67.13 1.11
N GLY A 83 5.22 66.76 -0.06
CA GLY A 83 5.53 67.45 -1.33
C GLY A 83 6.95 67.22 -1.83
N ASP A 84 7.62 66.11 -1.41
CA ASP A 84 8.98 65.75 -1.85
C ASP A 84 8.97 64.57 -2.83
N PRO A 85 8.99 64.81 -4.16
CA PRO A 85 9.05 63.75 -5.16
C PRO A 85 10.31 62.87 -5.06
N GLY A 86 11.43 63.42 -4.60
CA GLY A 86 12.68 62.66 -4.40
C GLY A 86 12.58 61.65 -3.26
N GLY A 87 11.90 62.06 -2.18
CA GLY A 87 11.57 61.16 -1.06
C GLY A 87 10.66 60.02 -1.49
N ALA A 88 9.62 60.32 -2.28
CA ALA A 88 8.74 59.29 -2.84
C ALA A 88 9.51 58.29 -3.71
N THR A 89 10.31 58.79 -4.65
CA THR A 89 11.10 57.95 -5.58
C THR A 89 12.04 57.02 -4.82
N ARG A 90 12.69 57.48 -3.75
CA ARG A 90 13.57 56.65 -2.92
C ARG A 90 12.83 55.42 -2.34
N TRP A 91 11.64 55.64 -1.78
CA TRP A 91 10.87 54.54 -1.19
C TRP A 91 10.29 53.60 -2.25
N VAL A 92 9.93 54.09 -3.42
CA VAL A 92 9.47 53.28 -4.55
C VAL A 92 10.63 52.40 -5.07
N VAL A 93 11.86 52.92 -5.17
CA VAL A 93 13.03 52.13 -5.56
C VAL A 93 13.35 51.02 -4.55
N VAL A 94 13.26 51.36 -3.24
CA VAL A 94 13.43 50.32 -2.19
C VAL A 94 12.33 49.27 -2.29
N LEU A 95 11.09 49.64 -2.50
CA LEU A 95 9.98 48.70 -2.69
C LEU A 95 10.23 47.79 -3.90
N ALA A 96 10.65 48.35 -5.04
CA ALA A 96 10.98 47.58 -6.23
C ALA A 96 12.13 46.56 -5.96
N ALA A 97 13.21 47.00 -5.31
CA ALA A 97 14.34 46.13 -4.96
C ALA A 97 13.91 44.98 -4.04
N VAL A 98 13.16 45.28 -2.98
CA VAL A 98 12.62 44.29 -2.04
C VAL A 98 11.67 43.31 -2.76
N THR A 99 10.85 43.79 -3.69
CA THR A 99 9.96 42.93 -4.48
C THR A 99 10.72 41.99 -5.40
N VAL A 100 11.77 42.48 -6.08
CA VAL A 100 12.64 41.62 -6.93
C VAL A 100 13.33 40.55 -6.13
N VAL A 101 13.92 40.89 -4.98
CA VAL A 101 14.55 39.93 -4.06
C VAL A 101 13.52 38.88 -3.59
N GLY A 102 12.33 39.32 -3.22
CA GLY A 102 11.26 38.44 -2.81
C GLY A 102 10.80 37.52 -3.94
N ALA A 103 10.65 38.02 -5.16
CA ALA A 103 10.27 37.20 -6.31
C ALA A 103 11.32 36.13 -6.62
N ALA A 104 12.61 36.50 -6.63
CA ALA A 104 13.72 35.57 -6.81
C ALA A 104 13.74 34.49 -5.70
N SER A 105 13.57 34.91 -4.44
CA SER A 105 13.46 33.98 -3.30
C SER A 105 12.26 33.07 -3.41
N GLY A 106 11.13 33.55 -3.95
CA GLY A 106 9.93 32.75 -4.19
C GLY A 106 10.15 31.61 -5.16
N VAL A 107 10.91 31.81 -6.23
CA VAL A 107 11.28 30.77 -7.20
C VAL A 107 12.16 29.69 -6.53
N VAL A 108 13.18 30.12 -5.77
CA VAL A 108 14.04 29.19 -5.04
C VAL A 108 13.24 28.41 -3.98
N TYR A 109 12.39 29.11 -3.24
CA TYR A 109 11.50 28.48 -2.24
C TYR A 109 10.62 27.43 -2.86
N HIS A 110 9.97 27.71 -3.99
CA HIS A 110 9.13 26.74 -4.69
C HIS A 110 9.91 25.47 -5.06
N THR A 111 11.12 25.64 -5.59
CA THR A 111 11.99 24.48 -5.92
C THR A 111 12.34 23.64 -4.70
N LEU A 112 12.67 24.30 -3.58
CA LEU A 112 13.01 23.60 -2.33
C LEU A 112 11.82 22.86 -1.74
N ILE A 113 10.62 23.48 -1.76
CA ILE A 113 9.42 22.88 -1.18
C ILE A 113 8.92 21.68 -1.99
N VAL A 114 8.98 21.75 -3.32
CA VAL A 114 8.68 20.60 -4.19
C VAL A 114 9.67 19.46 -3.92
N ARG A 115 10.96 19.78 -3.74
CA ARG A 115 11.97 18.77 -3.38
C ARG A 115 11.68 18.12 -2.03
N GLN A 116 11.27 18.89 -1.02
CA GLN A 116 10.86 18.35 0.29
C GLN A 116 9.66 17.40 0.15
N TRP A 117 8.67 17.80 -0.63
CA TRP A 117 7.49 17.00 -0.91
C TRP A 117 7.86 15.66 -1.56
N LEU A 118 8.68 15.69 -2.62
CA LEU A 118 9.11 14.48 -3.33
C LEU A 118 9.95 13.55 -2.46
N VAL A 119 10.83 14.09 -1.62
CA VAL A 119 11.64 13.28 -0.70
C VAL A 119 10.75 12.55 0.31
N ALA A 120 9.75 13.22 0.88
CA ALA A 120 8.80 12.59 1.81
C ALA A 120 7.94 11.52 1.12
N LEU A 121 7.41 11.85 -0.07
CA LEU A 121 6.57 10.95 -0.87
C LEU A 121 7.34 9.67 -1.24
N TYR A 122 8.44 9.81 -2.00
CA TYR A 122 9.18 8.65 -2.51
C TYR A 122 9.93 7.91 -1.41
N GLY A 123 10.41 8.63 -0.39
CA GLY A 123 11.05 8.00 0.76
C GLY A 123 10.11 7.06 1.49
N THR A 124 8.88 7.47 1.74
CA THR A 124 7.87 6.61 2.38
C THR A 124 7.49 5.44 1.47
N THR A 125 7.27 5.69 0.18
CA THR A 125 6.98 4.63 -0.79
C THR A 125 8.07 3.56 -0.81
N LEU A 126 9.34 3.95 -0.85
CA LEU A 126 10.48 3.02 -0.81
C LEU A 126 10.55 2.24 0.49
N LEU A 127 10.36 2.89 1.65
CA LEU A 127 10.35 2.23 2.96
C LEU A 127 9.27 1.16 3.03
N VAL A 128 8.04 1.50 2.63
CA VAL A 128 6.90 0.57 2.65
C VAL A 128 7.13 -0.59 1.68
N THR A 129 7.60 -0.31 0.47
CA THR A 129 7.90 -1.34 -0.54
C THR A 129 8.96 -2.32 -0.03
N ARG A 130 10.08 -1.81 0.52
CA ARG A 130 11.13 -2.65 1.10
C ARG A 130 10.61 -3.49 2.26
N LYS A 131 9.84 -2.87 3.16
CA LYS A 131 9.25 -3.59 4.29
C LYS A 131 8.33 -4.71 3.82
N THR A 132 7.53 -4.45 2.81
CA THR A 132 6.64 -5.46 2.21
C THR A 132 7.42 -6.61 1.59
N LEU A 133 8.52 -6.31 0.88
CA LEU A 133 9.41 -7.33 0.34
C LEU A 133 10.09 -8.17 1.43
N GLN A 134 10.55 -7.55 2.53
CA GLN A 134 11.12 -8.25 3.68
C GLN A 134 10.11 -9.17 4.37
N LEU A 135 8.85 -8.74 4.48
CA LEU A 135 7.77 -9.56 5.06
C LEU A 135 7.34 -10.70 4.13
N GLY A 136 7.49 -10.52 2.81
CA GLY A 136 7.10 -11.51 1.82
C GLY A 136 5.63 -11.94 1.95
N HIS A 137 5.35 -13.24 1.90
CA HIS A 137 3.99 -13.81 2.00
C HIS A 137 3.26 -13.47 3.31
N VAL A 138 4.00 -13.16 4.37
CA VAL A 138 3.43 -12.80 5.68
C VAL A 138 2.74 -11.43 5.64
N SER A 139 3.15 -10.54 4.72
CA SER A 139 2.55 -9.20 4.56
C SER A 139 1.05 -9.26 4.32
N SER A 140 0.57 -10.12 3.42
CA SER A 140 -0.84 -10.28 3.10
C SER A 140 -1.69 -10.86 4.24
N ARG A 141 -1.08 -11.62 5.15
CA ARG A 141 -1.73 -12.16 6.36
C ARG A 141 -1.93 -11.09 7.43
N ARG A 142 -1.02 -10.10 7.49
CA ARG A 142 -0.96 -9.09 8.56
C ARG A 142 -1.64 -7.78 8.18
N THR A 143 -1.57 -7.39 6.93
CA THR A 143 -2.14 -6.13 6.44
C THR A 143 -2.80 -6.35 5.08
N PRO A 144 -4.03 -5.85 4.87
CA PRO A 144 -4.69 -5.91 3.58
C PRO A 144 -3.80 -5.29 2.50
N THR A 145 -3.72 -5.92 1.34
CA THR A 145 -2.94 -5.42 0.20
C THR A 145 -3.35 -3.99 -0.18
N GLY A 146 -4.66 -3.69 -0.13
CA GLY A 146 -5.17 -2.33 -0.39
C GLY A 146 -4.67 -1.28 0.60
N GLU A 147 -4.45 -1.64 1.88
CA GLU A 147 -3.89 -0.71 2.88
C GLU A 147 -2.40 -0.45 2.60
N VAL A 148 -1.63 -1.49 2.26
CA VAL A 148 -0.22 -1.35 1.86
C VAL A 148 -0.10 -0.46 0.62
N LEU A 149 -0.93 -0.69 -0.40
CA LEU A 149 -0.97 0.14 -1.62
C LEU A 149 -1.39 1.58 -1.32
N SER A 150 -2.35 1.80 -0.41
CA SER A 150 -2.73 3.15 0.03
C SER A 150 -1.57 3.87 0.68
N VAL A 151 -0.82 3.20 1.58
CA VAL A 151 0.33 3.81 2.27
C VAL A 151 1.46 4.10 1.30
N SER A 152 1.77 3.22 0.35
CA SER A 152 2.82 3.46 -0.67
C SER A 152 2.43 4.48 -1.76
N GLY A 153 1.16 4.84 -1.87
CA GLY A 153 0.64 5.79 -2.86
C GLY A 153 0.05 7.05 -2.22
N SER A 154 -1.27 7.08 -2.06
CA SER A 154 -2.01 8.28 -1.63
C SER A 154 -1.68 8.76 -0.22
N ASP A 155 -1.36 7.85 0.72
CA ASP A 155 -0.97 8.24 2.07
C ASP A 155 0.45 8.83 2.10
N SER A 156 1.37 8.34 1.25
CA SER A 156 2.72 8.93 1.11
C SER A 156 2.67 10.37 0.58
N ASP A 157 1.74 10.70 -0.33
CA ASP A 157 1.49 12.05 -0.80
C ASP A 157 1.09 13.02 0.34
N GLN A 158 0.31 12.53 1.33
CA GLN A 158 -0.06 13.34 2.47
C GLN A 158 1.15 13.80 3.30
N PHE A 159 2.24 13.00 3.36
CA PHE A 159 3.48 13.40 4.05
C PHE A 159 4.17 14.53 3.30
N GLY A 160 4.29 14.41 1.98
CA GLY A 160 4.84 15.49 1.16
C GLY A 160 4.07 16.79 1.32
N ALA A 161 2.75 16.73 1.15
CA ALA A 161 1.85 17.87 1.30
C ALA A 161 1.87 18.48 2.72
N PHE A 162 2.10 17.66 3.75
CA PHE A 162 2.24 18.14 5.12
C PHE A 162 3.52 18.96 5.33
N PHE A 163 4.69 18.49 4.84
CA PHE A 163 5.94 19.22 4.96
C PHE A 163 5.90 20.53 4.18
N GLU A 164 5.29 20.52 3.00
CA GLU A 164 5.02 21.74 2.23
C GLU A 164 4.24 22.76 3.02
N VAL A 165 3.04 22.40 3.49
CA VAL A 165 2.15 23.32 4.22
C VAL A 165 2.76 23.74 5.55
N SER A 166 3.52 22.86 6.24
CA SER A 166 4.19 23.19 7.50
C SER A 166 5.22 24.28 7.34
N SER A 167 6.06 24.21 6.30
CA SER A 167 7.07 25.23 5.99
C SER A 167 6.40 26.58 5.68
N ARG A 168 5.34 26.56 4.87
CA ARG A 168 4.55 27.75 4.52
C ARG A 168 3.84 28.35 5.73
N ALA A 169 3.19 27.51 6.55
CA ALA A 169 2.48 27.96 7.73
C ALA A 169 3.42 28.64 8.76
N PHE A 170 4.61 28.05 8.95
CA PHE A 170 5.59 28.65 9.85
C PHE A 170 6.09 30.01 9.34
N SER A 171 6.43 30.11 8.05
CA SER A 171 6.88 31.38 7.45
C SER A 171 5.80 32.46 7.55
N GLN A 172 4.56 32.08 7.29
CA GLN A 172 3.43 33.00 7.40
C GLN A 172 3.10 33.37 8.85
N LEU A 173 3.34 32.49 9.83
CA LEU A 173 3.23 32.81 11.24
C LEU A 173 4.25 33.90 11.62
N VAL A 174 5.50 33.74 11.20
CA VAL A 174 6.55 34.74 11.47
C VAL A 174 6.18 36.08 10.82
N ALA A 175 5.75 36.07 9.54
CA ALA A 175 5.33 37.28 8.85
C ALA A 175 4.11 37.93 9.51
N TYR A 176 3.14 37.13 9.95
CA TYR A 176 1.98 37.62 10.71
C TYR A 176 2.38 38.30 12.02
N LEU A 177 3.28 37.69 12.78
CA LEU A 177 3.77 38.26 14.04
C LEU A 177 4.58 39.55 13.79
N ALA A 178 5.39 39.60 12.73
CA ALA A 178 6.13 40.79 12.34
C ALA A 178 5.17 41.94 11.96
N VAL A 179 4.15 41.69 11.14
CA VAL A 179 3.13 42.65 10.79
C VAL A 179 2.35 43.13 12.02
N ALA A 180 1.93 42.20 12.88
CA ALA A 180 1.27 42.52 14.13
C ALA A 180 2.14 43.42 15.03
N GLY A 181 3.44 43.17 15.11
CA GLY A 181 4.41 44.00 15.82
C GLY A 181 4.54 45.40 15.23
N ILE A 182 4.64 45.54 13.90
CA ILE A 182 4.69 46.85 13.19
C ILE A 182 3.43 47.66 13.47
N VAL A 183 2.26 47.04 13.34
CA VAL A 183 0.97 47.72 13.55
C VAL A 183 0.78 48.10 15.04
N LEU A 184 1.18 47.22 15.97
CA LEU A 184 1.11 47.46 17.41
C LEU A 184 2.04 48.61 17.84
N ALA A 185 3.23 48.70 17.25
CA ALA A 185 4.16 49.79 17.49
C ALA A 185 3.65 51.16 16.96
N THR A 186 2.78 51.14 15.91
CA THR A 186 2.20 52.34 15.34
C THR A 186 0.91 52.74 16.07
N SER A 187 0.04 51.81 16.40
CA SER A 187 -1.21 52.02 17.13
C SER A 187 -1.60 50.77 17.91
N VAL A 188 -1.63 50.87 19.26
CA VAL A 188 -2.01 49.75 20.13
C VAL A 188 -3.42 49.25 19.83
N ARG A 189 -4.37 50.12 19.56
CA ARG A 189 -5.78 49.75 19.25
C ARG A 189 -5.88 48.94 17.97
N LEU A 190 -5.22 49.38 16.91
CA LEU A 190 -5.23 48.74 15.60
C LEU A 190 -4.36 47.45 15.64
N GLY A 191 -3.24 47.48 16.37
CA GLY A 191 -2.39 46.31 16.54
C GLY A 191 -3.11 45.16 17.28
N LEU A 192 -3.90 45.51 18.30
CA LEU A 192 -4.72 44.52 19.00
C LEU A 192 -5.81 43.91 18.09
N LEU A 193 -6.45 44.76 17.27
CA LEU A 193 -7.42 44.27 16.27
C LEU A 193 -6.78 43.30 15.29
N VAL A 194 -5.59 43.61 14.76
CA VAL A 194 -4.84 42.77 13.85
C VAL A 194 -4.43 41.45 14.54
N LEU A 195 -3.90 41.52 15.77
CA LEU A 195 -3.44 40.34 16.53
C LEU A 195 -4.59 39.37 16.85
N LEU A 196 -5.79 39.88 17.11
CA LEU A 196 -6.96 39.09 17.45
C LEU A 196 -7.72 38.56 16.23
N ALA A 197 -7.51 39.15 15.04
CA ALA A 197 -8.25 38.80 13.84
C ALA A 197 -8.07 37.30 13.47
N ALA A 198 -6.83 36.77 13.46
CA ALA A 198 -6.57 35.40 13.08
C ALA A 198 -7.14 34.37 14.09
N PRO A 199 -6.90 34.47 15.40
CA PRO A 199 -7.53 33.60 16.38
C PRO A 199 -9.06 33.60 16.29
N LEU A 200 -9.66 34.78 16.14
CA LEU A 200 -11.11 34.93 16.03
C LEU A 200 -11.67 34.22 14.78
N LEU A 201 -11.02 34.38 13.65
CA LEU A 201 -11.43 33.75 12.39
C LEU A 201 -11.34 32.22 12.48
N VAL A 202 -10.26 31.69 13.07
CA VAL A 202 -10.10 30.25 13.31
C VAL A 202 -11.19 29.75 14.25
N LEU A 203 -11.46 30.47 15.34
CA LEU A 203 -12.46 30.06 16.33
C LEU A 203 -13.88 30.04 15.74
N LEU A 204 -14.23 31.00 14.89
CA LEU A 204 -15.54 31.08 14.25
C LEU A 204 -15.67 30.17 13.05
N GLY A 205 -14.60 29.91 12.31
CA GLY A 205 -14.59 29.04 11.14
C GLY A 205 -14.52 27.55 11.46
N ALA A 206 -13.79 27.16 12.52
CA ALA A 206 -13.55 25.76 12.87
C ALA A 206 -14.82 24.90 13.07
N PRO A 207 -15.90 25.40 13.70
CA PRO A 207 -17.15 24.64 13.84
C PRO A 207 -17.80 24.27 12.50
N LEU A 208 -17.66 25.13 11.46
CA LEU A 208 -18.23 24.91 10.14
C LEU A 208 -17.48 23.85 9.32
N LEU A 209 -16.21 23.59 9.64
CA LEU A 209 -15.41 22.61 8.93
C LEU A 209 -15.89 21.17 9.19
N ARG A 210 -16.42 20.88 10.39
CA ARG A 210 -16.87 19.53 10.75
C ARG A 210 -18.04 19.04 9.90
N PRO A 211 -19.17 19.76 9.76
CA PRO A 211 -20.28 19.35 8.90
C PRO A 211 -19.87 19.31 7.42
N MET A 212 -19.05 20.27 6.96
CA MET A 212 -18.50 20.26 5.60
C MET A 212 -17.73 18.95 5.31
N GLN A 213 -16.78 18.58 6.17
CA GLN A 213 -15.99 17.36 6.03
C GLN A 213 -16.86 16.10 6.07
N ARG A 214 -17.90 16.07 6.92
CA ARG A 214 -18.84 14.97 7.00
C ARG A 214 -19.59 14.77 5.67
N TRP A 215 -20.11 15.83 5.08
CA TRP A 215 -20.85 15.74 3.82
C TRP A 215 -19.95 15.42 2.64
N GLN A 216 -18.72 15.96 2.62
CA GLN A 216 -17.71 15.57 1.63
C GLN A 216 -17.34 14.09 1.73
N GLN A 217 -17.30 13.53 2.94
CA GLN A 217 -17.06 12.09 3.13
C GLN A 217 -18.23 11.25 2.60
N VAL A 218 -19.48 11.64 2.92
CA VAL A 218 -20.69 10.97 2.42
C VAL A 218 -20.74 11.00 0.89
N GLU A 219 -20.42 12.13 0.29
CA GLU A 219 -20.38 12.28 -1.18
C GLU A 219 -19.33 11.35 -1.78
N ARG A 220 -18.10 11.32 -1.24
CA ARG A 220 -17.04 10.43 -1.71
C ARG A 220 -17.40 8.95 -1.60
N THR A 221 -17.99 8.52 -0.47
CA THR A 221 -18.44 7.13 -0.29
C THR A 221 -19.45 6.75 -1.36
N ARG A 222 -20.50 7.58 -1.55
CA ARG A 222 -21.53 7.32 -2.56
C ARG A 222 -20.99 7.37 -4.00
N SER A 223 -20.02 8.23 -4.27
CA SER A 223 -19.33 8.30 -5.57
C SER A 223 -18.51 7.04 -5.84
N SER A 224 -17.84 6.51 -4.81
CA SER A 224 -17.13 5.23 -4.89
C SER A 224 -18.09 4.07 -5.18
N ASP A 225 -19.21 4.00 -4.46
CA ASP A 225 -20.25 2.98 -4.67
C ASP A 225 -20.80 3.04 -6.10
N LEU A 226 -21.05 4.25 -6.61
CA LEU A 226 -21.50 4.47 -7.99
C LEU A 226 -20.47 3.98 -9.01
N THR A 227 -19.17 4.24 -8.77
CA THR A 227 -18.08 3.78 -9.64
C THR A 227 -17.97 2.25 -9.62
N SER A 228 -18.10 1.62 -8.45
CA SER A 228 -18.12 0.15 -8.33
C SER A 228 -19.28 -0.44 -9.10
N GLN A 229 -20.49 0.11 -8.94
CA GLN A 229 -21.68 -0.32 -9.69
C GLN A 229 -21.50 -0.17 -11.20
N ALA A 230 -20.90 0.94 -11.66
CA ALA A 230 -20.59 1.13 -13.09
C ALA A 230 -19.62 0.05 -13.59
N THR A 231 -18.57 -0.25 -12.81
CA THR A 231 -17.58 -1.29 -13.15
C THR A 231 -18.23 -2.66 -13.24
N ASP A 232 -19.12 -3.01 -12.31
CA ASP A 232 -19.84 -4.28 -12.30
C ASP A 232 -20.79 -4.40 -13.50
N ILE A 233 -21.53 -3.32 -13.83
CA ILE A 233 -22.39 -3.26 -15.01
C ILE A 233 -21.57 -3.49 -16.29
N VAL A 234 -20.45 -2.79 -16.45
CA VAL A 234 -19.58 -2.92 -17.64
C VAL A 234 -18.98 -4.32 -17.74
N ALA A 235 -18.49 -4.87 -16.61
CA ALA A 235 -17.94 -6.22 -16.57
C ALA A 235 -18.99 -7.30 -16.88
N GLY A 236 -20.23 -7.08 -16.43
CA GLY A 236 -21.38 -7.98 -16.62
C GLY A 236 -22.25 -7.70 -17.85
N LEU A 237 -21.87 -6.76 -18.73
CA LEU A 237 -22.74 -6.27 -19.81
C LEU A 237 -23.26 -7.38 -20.73
N ARG A 238 -22.44 -8.38 -21.02
CA ARG A 238 -22.84 -9.54 -21.85
C ARG A 238 -23.94 -10.35 -21.18
N ILE A 239 -23.86 -10.54 -19.86
CA ILE A 239 -24.84 -11.27 -19.06
C ILE A 239 -26.14 -10.46 -18.96
N LEU A 240 -26.01 -9.16 -18.65
CA LEU A 240 -27.14 -8.23 -18.57
C LEU A 240 -27.96 -8.23 -19.85
N ARG A 241 -27.29 -8.21 -21.00
CA ARG A 241 -27.96 -8.25 -22.31
C ARG A 241 -28.62 -9.61 -22.60
N GLY A 242 -28.10 -10.70 -22.05
CA GLY A 242 -28.68 -12.03 -22.16
C GLY A 242 -29.93 -12.23 -21.32
N ILE A 243 -30.04 -11.58 -20.17
CA ILE A 243 -31.19 -11.67 -19.26
C ILE A 243 -32.19 -10.51 -19.41
N GLY A 244 -31.91 -9.49 -20.24
CA GLY A 244 -32.80 -8.33 -20.44
C GLY A 244 -32.85 -7.41 -19.21
N GLY A 245 -31.72 -7.23 -18.51
CA GLY A 245 -31.63 -6.47 -17.26
C GLY A 245 -31.21 -5.01 -17.39
N GLU A 246 -31.00 -4.49 -18.62
CA GLU A 246 -30.42 -3.17 -18.86
C GLU A 246 -31.21 -2.05 -18.19
N ASP A 247 -32.52 -2.04 -18.32
CA ASP A 247 -33.36 -0.98 -17.75
C ASP A 247 -33.32 -1.01 -16.21
N THR A 248 -33.40 -2.17 -15.60
CA THR A 248 -33.37 -2.32 -14.13
C THR A 248 -32.04 -1.82 -13.54
N PHE A 249 -30.93 -2.21 -14.14
CA PHE A 249 -29.61 -1.76 -13.68
C PHE A 249 -29.35 -0.29 -14.03
N GLY A 250 -29.87 0.18 -15.18
CA GLY A 250 -29.84 1.58 -15.58
C GLY A 250 -30.60 2.48 -14.59
N ASP A 251 -31.78 2.08 -14.17
CA ASP A 251 -32.57 2.79 -13.17
C ASP A 251 -31.88 2.79 -11.80
N GLY A 252 -31.32 1.65 -11.39
CA GLY A 252 -30.53 1.56 -10.16
C GLY A 252 -29.33 2.51 -10.17
N TYR A 253 -28.59 2.56 -11.27
CA TYR A 253 -27.47 3.49 -11.46
C TYR A 253 -27.94 4.95 -11.41
N ALA A 254 -29.05 5.28 -12.09
CA ALA A 254 -29.62 6.62 -12.08
C ALA A 254 -30.04 7.05 -10.65
N GLN A 255 -30.66 6.17 -9.86
CA GLN A 255 -31.01 6.43 -8.47
C GLN A 255 -29.76 6.68 -7.61
N GLN A 256 -28.73 5.86 -7.75
CA GLN A 256 -27.47 6.04 -7.04
C GLN A 256 -26.78 7.34 -7.45
N SER A 257 -26.76 7.68 -8.74
CA SER A 257 -26.26 8.98 -9.25
C SER A 257 -26.98 10.18 -8.63
N GLN A 258 -28.32 10.10 -8.49
CA GLN A 258 -29.09 11.14 -7.79
C GLN A 258 -28.73 11.23 -6.29
N SER A 259 -28.37 10.11 -5.66
CA SER A 259 -27.93 10.11 -4.27
C SER A 259 -26.57 10.79 -4.10
N VAL A 260 -25.64 10.58 -5.05
CA VAL A 260 -24.34 11.29 -5.12
C VAL A 260 -24.59 12.79 -5.31
N ARG A 261 -25.45 13.17 -6.27
CA ARG A 261 -25.80 14.57 -6.51
C ARG A 261 -26.34 15.25 -5.26
N ARG A 262 -27.25 14.63 -4.52
CA ARG A 262 -27.81 15.18 -3.26
C ARG A 262 -26.72 15.40 -2.21
N ALA A 263 -25.81 14.43 -2.05
CA ALA A 263 -24.69 14.55 -1.13
C ALA A 263 -23.71 15.64 -1.56
N GLY A 264 -23.41 15.74 -2.87
CA GLY A 264 -22.56 16.79 -3.44
C GLY A 264 -23.15 18.18 -3.27
N VAL A 265 -24.47 18.36 -3.47
CA VAL A 265 -25.15 19.64 -3.20
C VAL A 265 -25.06 20.00 -1.71
N ALA A 266 -25.25 19.06 -0.80
CA ALA A 266 -25.10 19.31 0.63
C ALA A 266 -23.66 19.68 1.01
N ALA A 267 -22.66 18.98 0.45
CA ALA A 267 -21.24 19.30 0.63
C ALA A 267 -20.91 20.71 0.08
N GLY A 268 -21.41 21.03 -1.13
CA GLY A 268 -21.23 22.34 -1.76
C GLY A 268 -21.87 23.47 -0.96
N TRP A 269 -23.03 23.24 -0.37
CA TRP A 269 -23.68 24.23 0.51
C TRP A 269 -22.83 24.55 1.75
N TRP A 270 -22.30 23.54 2.41
CA TRP A 270 -21.40 23.74 3.55
C TRP A 270 -20.07 24.39 3.16
N GLN A 271 -19.54 24.04 1.99
CA GLN A 271 -18.35 24.71 1.44
C GLN A 271 -18.63 26.19 1.19
N ALA A 272 -19.75 26.51 0.54
CA ALA A 272 -20.16 27.89 0.29
C ALA A 272 -20.39 28.66 1.60
N ALA A 273 -20.93 28.03 2.64
CA ALA A 273 -21.08 28.65 3.96
C ALA A 273 -19.73 28.98 4.62
N VAL A 274 -18.75 28.06 4.54
CA VAL A 274 -17.37 28.32 5.03
C VAL A 274 -16.73 29.47 4.27
N ASP A 275 -16.85 29.50 2.94
CA ASP A 275 -16.29 30.54 2.11
C ASP A 275 -16.97 31.89 2.37
N ALA A 276 -18.31 31.91 2.50
CA ALA A 276 -19.07 33.11 2.82
C ALA A 276 -18.69 33.72 4.18
N VAL A 277 -18.58 32.86 5.21
CA VAL A 277 -18.12 33.30 6.54
C VAL A 277 -16.68 33.82 6.47
N GLY A 278 -15.81 33.16 5.70
CA GLY A 278 -14.44 33.61 5.47
C GLY A 278 -14.41 35.01 4.84
N VAL A 279 -15.21 35.26 3.80
CA VAL A 279 -15.31 36.56 3.14
C VAL A 279 -15.89 37.61 4.06
N LEU A 280 -16.99 37.29 4.79
CA LEU A 280 -17.62 38.22 5.73
C LEU A 280 -16.68 38.63 6.85
N LEU A 281 -15.96 37.68 7.43
CA LEU A 281 -15.02 37.97 8.52
C LEU A 281 -13.81 38.78 8.02
N SER A 282 -13.25 38.41 6.87
CA SER A 282 -12.12 39.13 6.29
C SER A 282 -12.54 40.54 5.84
N GLY A 283 -13.68 40.66 5.17
CA GLY A 283 -14.23 41.95 4.73
C GLY A 283 -14.61 42.84 5.92
N GLY A 284 -15.31 42.29 6.91
CA GLY A 284 -15.64 42.97 8.15
C GLY A 284 -14.42 43.45 8.91
N PHE A 285 -13.34 42.65 8.95
CA PHE A 285 -12.05 43.06 9.52
C PHE A 285 -11.45 44.25 8.78
N VAL A 286 -11.41 44.23 7.43
CA VAL A 286 -10.90 45.34 6.62
C VAL A 286 -11.75 46.63 6.84
N VAL A 287 -13.08 46.49 6.90
CA VAL A 287 -13.99 47.63 7.18
C VAL A 287 -13.74 48.19 8.58
N ALA A 288 -13.62 47.32 9.59
CA ALA A 288 -13.30 47.73 10.96
C ALA A 288 -11.95 48.47 11.04
N LEU A 289 -10.94 47.94 10.36
CA LEU A 289 -9.62 48.56 10.25
C LEU A 289 -9.67 49.94 9.59
N MET A 290 -10.45 50.09 8.50
CA MET A 290 -10.63 51.36 7.82
C MET A 290 -11.35 52.37 8.70
N VAL A 291 -12.47 52.01 9.32
CA VAL A 291 -13.25 52.91 10.20
C VAL A 291 -12.41 53.37 11.39
N LEU A 292 -11.74 52.45 12.07
CA LEU A 292 -10.90 52.79 13.21
C LEU A 292 -9.66 53.59 12.78
N GLY A 293 -9.02 53.16 11.68
CA GLY A 293 -7.86 53.87 11.12
C GLY A 293 -8.20 55.31 10.68
N THR A 294 -9.32 55.51 10.00
CA THR A 294 -9.79 56.88 9.62
C THR A 294 -10.04 57.75 10.84
N ARG A 295 -10.63 57.19 11.91
CA ARG A 295 -10.81 57.94 13.18
C ARG A 295 -9.47 58.33 13.81
N GLU A 296 -8.45 57.49 13.74
CA GLU A 296 -7.12 57.81 14.24
C GLU A 296 -6.41 58.88 13.37
N VAL A 297 -6.65 58.89 12.04
CA VAL A 297 -6.14 59.95 11.14
C VAL A 297 -6.81 61.28 11.43
N VAL A 298 -8.15 61.32 11.53
CA VAL A 298 -8.90 62.54 11.87
C VAL A 298 -8.48 63.08 13.25
N ALA A 299 -8.15 62.22 14.18
CA ALA A 299 -7.61 62.58 15.48
C ALA A 299 -6.14 63.03 15.46
N GLY A 300 -5.49 63.07 14.29
CA GLY A 300 -4.08 63.47 14.16
C GLY A 300 -3.07 62.48 14.72
N ARG A 301 -3.49 61.23 15.03
CA ARG A 301 -2.62 60.19 15.61
C ARG A 301 -2.00 59.30 14.56
N LEU A 302 -2.50 59.31 13.34
CA LEU A 302 -1.97 58.56 12.20
C LEU A 302 -1.82 59.43 10.98
N SER A 303 -0.81 59.14 10.13
CA SER A 303 -0.71 59.77 8.79
C SER A 303 -1.59 59.02 7.77
N VAL A 304 -1.82 59.67 6.62
CA VAL A 304 -2.55 59.07 5.48
C VAL A 304 -1.80 57.87 4.94
N GLY A 305 -0.47 57.93 4.85
CA GLY A 305 0.35 56.82 4.40
C GLY A 305 0.29 55.60 5.36
N GLN A 306 0.23 55.86 6.69
CA GLN A 306 0.01 54.80 7.67
C GLN A 306 -1.36 54.13 7.52
N LEU A 307 -2.43 54.89 7.20
CA LEU A 307 -3.75 54.32 6.93
C LEU A 307 -3.72 53.40 5.70
N VAL A 308 -3.05 53.81 4.61
CA VAL A 308 -2.86 52.96 3.43
C VAL A 308 -2.04 51.70 3.76
N SER A 309 -1.01 51.83 4.61
CA SER A 309 -0.24 50.66 5.09
C SER A 309 -1.15 49.68 5.83
N PHE A 310 -2.04 50.16 6.70
CA PHE A 310 -2.98 49.32 7.44
C PHE A 310 -3.97 48.61 6.51
N LEU A 311 -4.44 49.25 5.45
CA LEU A 311 -5.27 48.61 4.45
C LEU A 311 -4.50 47.45 3.75
N GLY A 312 -3.25 47.71 3.37
CA GLY A 312 -2.37 46.69 2.78
C GLY A 312 -2.15 45.50 3.73
N TYR A 313 -1.94 45.75 5.03
CA TYR A 313 -1.84 44.71 6.04
C TYR A 313 -3.14 43.93 6.22
N GLY A 314 -4.28 44.58 6.15
CA GLY A 314 -5.58 43.92 6.17
C GLY A 314 -5.73 42.90 5.06
N LEU A 315 -5.31 43.25 3.86
CA LEU A 315 -5.32 42.33 2.70
C LEU A 315 -4.29 41.21 2.83
N PHE A 316 -3.09 41.54 3.32
CA PHE A 316 -2.03 40.53 3.57
C PHE A 316 -2.48 39.44 4.55
N LEU A 317 -3.20 39.79 5.61
CA LEU A 317 -3.57 38.87 6.68
C LEU A 317 -4.54 37.74 6.25
N ILE A 318 -5.21 37.92 5.11
CA ILE A 318 -6.13 36.88 4.57
C ILE A 318 -5.37 35.57 4.25
N GLN A 319 -4.18 35.67 3.69
CA GLN A 319 -3.39 34.48 3.29
C GLN A 319 -2.90 33.64 4.46
N PRO A 320 -2.24 34.16 5.50
CA PRO A 320 -1.87 33.42 6.70
C PRO A 320 -3.04 32.65 7.30
N MET A 321 -4.21 33.26 7.38
CA MET A 321 -5.41 32.65 7.94
C MET A 321 -5.83 31.39 7.17
N ARG A 322 -5.87 31.46 5.83
CA ARG A 322 -6.18 30.32 4.97
C ARG A 322 -5.16 29.19 5.16
N THR A 323 -3.87 29.53 5.21
CA THR A 323 -2.80 28.55 5.40
C THR A 323 -2.87 27.87 6.76
N PHE A 324 -3.25 28.55 7.83
CA PHE A 324 -3.41 27.91 9.15
C PHE A 324 -4.57 26.91 9.17
N VAL A 325 -5.68 27.23 8.49
CA VAL A 325 -6.79 26.27 8.34
C VAL A 325 -6.36 25.07 7.51
N GLU A 326 -5.67 25.30 6.40
CA GLU A 326 -5.11 24.24 5.55
C GLU A 326 -4.12 23.35 6.33
N PHE A 327 -3.23 23.95 7.11
CA PHE A 327 -2.30 23.23 7.98
C PHE A 327 -3.03 22.32 8.98
N ALA A 328 -4.05 22.82 9.66
CA ALA A 328 -4.83 22.03 10.61
C ALA A 328 -5.53 20.83 9.95
N GLN A 329 -6.05 21.02 8.74
CA GLN A 329 -6.66 19.94 7.95
C GLN A 329 -5.61 18.89 7.52
N LYS A 330 -4.48 19.35 6.98
CA LYS A 330 -3.38 18.47 6.55
C LYS A 330 -2.78 17.72 7.73
N TRP A 331 -2.56 18.38 8.86
CA TRP A 331 -2.12 17.73 10.11
C TRP A 331 -2.99 16.54 10.48
N THR A 332 -4.31 16.74 10.50
CA THR A 332 -5.26 15.68 10.88
C THR A 332 -5.18 14.49 9.92
N ARG A 333 -5.13 14.73 8.61
CA ARG A 333 -5.02 13.68 7.59
C ARG A 333 -3.69 12.95 7.68
N THR A 334 -2.61 13.69 7.78
CA THR A 334 -1.25 13.15 7.89
C THR A 334 -1.07 12.28 9.13
N MET A 335 -1.69 12.64 10.25
CA MET A 335 -1.68 11.81 11.46
C MET A 335 -2.40 10.47 11.26
N VAL A 336 -3.44 10.43 10.43
CA VAL A 336 -4.11 9.17 10.06
C VAL A 336 -3.21 8.33 9.15
N SER A 337 -2.64 8.93 8.11
CA SER A 337 -1.69 8.26 7.20
C SER A 337 -0.45 7.77 7.93
N ALA A 338 0.10 8.57 8.87
CA ALA A 338 1.23 8.17 9.69
C ALA A 338 0.92 6.97 10.60
N ARG A 339 -0.31 6.88 11.11
CA ARG A 339 -0.73 5.71 11.90
C ARG A 339 -0.71 4.44 11.06
N LYS A 340 -1.19 4.47 9.82
CA LYS A 340 -1.13 3.33 8.90
C LYS A 340 0.30 2.98 8.55
N ALA A 341 1.13 3.98 8.20
CA ALA A 341 2.55 3.77 7.90
C ALA A 341 3.30 3.13 9.06
N VAL A 342 3.07 3.59 10.30
CA VAL A 342 3.64 3.00 11.52
C VAL A 342 3.22 1.55 11.71
N VAL A 343 1.96 1.20 11.43
CA VAL A 343 1.47 -0.19 11.51
C VAL A 343 2.20 -1.08 10.50
N VAL A 344 2.36 -0.64 9.26
CA VAL A 344 3.06 -1.40 8.22
C VAL A 344 4.55 -1.52 8.51
N LEU A 345 5.22 -0.41 8.81
CA LEU A 345 6.67 -0.35 9.03
C LEU A 345 7.11 -1.00 10.35
N GLY A 346 6.23 -1.01 11.35
CA GLY A 346 6.47 -1.63 12.65
C GLY A 346 6.31 -3.15 12.67
N GLN A 347 5.86 -3.76 11.56
CA GLN A 347 5.78 -5.22 11.49
C GLN A 347 7.17 -5.83 11.40
N GLU A 348 7.39 -6.87 12.17
CA GLU A 348 8.64 -7.64 12.11
C GLU A 348 8.41 -8.95 11.35
N THR A 349 9.46 -9.43 10.67
CA THR A 349 9.41 -10.75 10.07
C THR A 349 9.34 -11.79 11.20
N PRO A 350 8.47 -12.81 11.11
CA PRO A 350 8.43 -13.87 12.10
C PRO A 350 9.66 -14.76 12.06
N TRP A 351 10.35 -14.80 10.91
CA TRP A 351 11.54 -15.62 10.70
C TRP A 351 12.74 -14.99 11.41
N GLN A 352 13.47 -15.83 12.15
CA GLN A 352 14.77 -15.48 12.71
C GLN A 352 15.83 -16.33 12.03
N GLU A 353 16.95 -15.72 11.66
CA GLU A 353 18.10 -16.46 11.18
C GLU A 353 18.70 -17.25 12.36
N PRO A 354 19.01 -18.56 12.17
CA PRO A 354 19.62 -19.35 13.22
C PRO A 354 21.00 -18.80 13.59
N ALA A 355 21.33 -18.80 14.89
CA ALA A 355 22.60 -18.28 15.39
C ALA A 355 23.81 -19.05 14.83
N ALA A 356 23.64 -20.36 14.57
CA ALA A 356 24.62 -21.22 13.92
C ALA A 356 23.93 -21.95 12.77
N PRO A 357 23.82 -21.34 11.58
CA PRO A 357 23.12 -21.94 10.45
C PRO A 357 23.85 -23.19 9.96
N ARG A 358 23.10 -24.28 9.78
CA ARG A 358 23.56 -25.53 9.18
C ARG A 358 23.36 -25.48 7.66
N GLU A 359 24.22 -26.14 6.93
CA GLU A 359 24.00 -26.38 5.50
C GLU A 359 22.89 -27.40 5.29
N LEU A 360 22.09 -27.22 4.26
CA LEU A 360 21.05 -28.15 3.88
C LEU A 360 21.69 -29.36 3.20
N PRO A 361 21.49 -30.62 3.70
CA PRO A 361 22.02 -31.81 3.06
C PRO A 361 21.28 -32.09 1.75
N VAL A 362 21.80 -31.57 0.65
CA VAL A 362 21.22 -31.78 -0.69
C VAL A 362 21.23 -33.28 -1.02
N GLY A 363 20.10 -33.80 -1.50
CA GLY A 363 19.92 -35.23 -1.76
C GLY A 363 19.65 -36.07 -0.51
N GLY A 364 19.36 -35.43 0.64
CA GLY A 364 18.89 -36.13 1.84
C GLY A 364 17.39 -36.48 1.74
N GLU A 365 16.97 -37.40 2.60
CA GLU A 365 15.56 -37.78 2.80
C GLU A 365 14.78 -36.59 3.35
N LEU A 366 13.61 -36.28 2.78
CA LEU A 366 12.69 -35.26 3.29
C LEU A 366 11.70 -35.93 4.26
N ALA A 367 11.59 -35.41 5.46
CA ALA A 367 10.64 -35.93 6.47
C ALA A 367 9.81 -34.77 7.07
N ASP A 368 8.48 -34.99 7.22
CA ASP A 368 7.56 -34.11 7.95
C ASP A 368 7.02 -34.86 9.18
N GLU A 369 7.43 -34.43 10.37
CA GLU A 369 7.07 -35.07 11.63
C GLU A 369 5.56 -35.01 11.92
N THR A 370 4.91 -33.93 11.46
CA THR A 370 3.47 -33.68 11.71
C THR A 370 2.60 -34.71 10.98
N SER A 371 2.92 -35.01 9.74
CA SER A 371 2.18 -36.01 8.95
C SER A 371 2.77 -37.42 9.03
N GLY A 372 4.01 -37.56 9.49
CA GLY A 372 4.77 -38.81 9.38
C GLY A 372 5.21 -39.13 7.94
N LEU A 373 5.16 -38.14 7.05
CA LEU A 373 5.58 -38.28 5.66
C LEU A 373 7.11 -38.37 5.58
N VAL A 374 7.60 -39.37 4.88
CA VAL A 374 9.02 -39.56 4.59
C VAL A 374 9.18 -39.79 3.09
N ILE A 375 10.00 -38.96 2.43
CA ILE A 375 10.23 -38.98 0.98
C ILE A 375 11.69 -39.32 0.72
N ALA A 376 11.90 -40.43 0.00
CA ALA A 376 13.21 -40.83 -0.41
C ALA A 376 13.80 -39.85 -1.46
N PRO A 377 15.12 -39.58 -1.38
CA PRO A 377 15.76 -38.69 -2.32
C PRO A 377 15.72 -39.21 -3.77
N GLY A 378 15.62 -38.30 -4.72
CA GLY A 378 15.70 -38.61 -6.14
C GLY A 378 14.48 -39.35 -6.71
N ARG A 379 13.39 -39.47 -5.98
CA ARG A 379 12.15 -40.14 -6.40
C ARG A 379 11.03 -39.17 -6.71
N LEU A 380 10.12 -39.59 -7.58
CA LEU A 380 8.84 -38.98 -7.86
C LEU A 380 7.77 -39.55 -6.93
N THR A 381 7.44 -38.84 -5.87
CA THR A 381 6.45 -39.28 -4.88
C THR A 381 5.15 -38.51 -5.08
N MET A 382 4.03 -39.23 -5.18
CA MET A 382 2.70 -38.64 -5.23
C MET A 382 2.06 -38.69 -3.84
N VAL A 383 1.46 -37.55 -3.44
CA VAL A 383 0.72 -37.46 -2.18
C VAL A 383 -0.75 -37.24 -2.51
N VAL A 384 -1.58 -38.15 -2.05
CA VAL A 384 -3.04 -38.14 -2.27
C VAL A 384 -3.74 -37.76 -0.98
N CYS A 385 -4.65 -36.81 -1.04
CA CYS A 385 -5.51 -36.42 0.06
C CYS A 385 -6.90 -36.04 -0.47
N ALA A 386 -7.94 -36.39 0.28
CA ALA A 386 -9.32 -36.02 -0.06
C ALA A 386 -9.57 -34.51 0.10
N ASP A 387 -8.87 -33.88 1.06
CA ASP A 387 -8.99 -32.46 1.34
C ASP A 387 -7.80 -31.67 0.72
N PRO A 388 -8.05 -30.80 -0.26
CA PRO A 388 -7.02 -29.96 -0.87
C PRO A 388 -6.33 -29.00 0.11
N ASP A 389 -7.01 -28.55 1.17
CA ASP A 389 -6.43 -27.64 2.16
C ASP A 389 -5.36 -28.35 3.01
N VAL A 390 -5.55 -29.63 3.29
CA VAL A 390 -4.56 -30.49 3.98
C VAL A 390 -3.31 -30.65 3.11
N SER A 391 -3.48 -30.90 1.81
CA SER A 391 -2.36 -30.98 0.84
C SER A 391 -1.60 -29.64 0.77
N ALA A 392 -2.32 -28.53 0.68
CA ALA A 392 -1.71 -27.21 0.65
C ALA A 392 -0.95 -26.88 1.95
N ALA A 393 -1.50 -27.27 3.11
CA ALA A 393 -0.84 -27.08 4.40
C ALA A 393 0.47 -27.88 4.52
N LEU A 394 0.50 -29.11 4.00
CA LEU A 394 1.72 -29.92 3.92
C LEU A 394 2.76 -29.25 3.00
N ALA A 395 2.33 -28.78 1.81
CA ALA A 395 3.22 -28.07 0.89
C ALA A 395 3.81 -26.80 1.53
N ASP A 396 3.00 -26.03 2.23
CA ASP A 396 3.44 -24.83 2.96
C ASP A 396 4.50 -25.21 4.03
N ARG A 397 4.30 -26.31 4.80
CA ARG A 397 5.30 -26.76 5.77
C ARG A 397 6.61 -27.16 5.11
N VAL A 398 6.55 -27.98 4.04
CA VAL A 398 7.75 -28.42 3.31
C VAL A 398 8.53 -27.23 2.72
N GLY A 399 7.84 -26.20 2.22
CA GLY A 399 8.45 -24.96 1.71
C GLY A 399 8.87 -23.97 2.79
N ARG A 400 8.72 -24.32 4.08
CA ARG A 400 8.92 -23.40 5.21
C ARG A 400 8.12 -22.10 5.05
N TYR A 401 6.86 -22.24 4.64
CA TYR A 401 5.86 -21.18 4.66
C TYR A 401 4.94 -21.36 5.89
N LEU A 402 4.44 -20.25 6.42
CA LEU A 402 3.45 -20.31 7.48
C LEU A 402 2.16 -20.94 6.93
N VAL A 403 1.69 -21.99 7.58
CA VAL A 403 0.48 -22.70 7.17
C VAL A 403 -0.71 -21.74 7.18
N ARG A 404 -1.53 -21.79 6.13
CA ARG A 404 -2.75 -20.98 6.04
C ARG A 404 -3.73 -21.43 7.11
N ASP A 405 -4.16 -20.50 7.93
CA ASP A 405 -5.27 -20.73 8.86
C ASP A 405 -6.57 -20.46 8.09
N VAL A 406 -7.25 -21.52 7.69
CA VAL A 406 -8.48 -21.44 6.87
C VAL A 406 -9.60 -20.74 7.63
N ASP A 407 -9.62 -20.87 8.96
CA ASP A 407 -10.60 -20.22 9.84
C ASP A 407 -10.29 -18.75 10.12
N ALA A 408 -9.06 -18.33 9.91
CA ALA A 408 -8.61 -16.96 10.15
C ALA A 408 -8.88 -16.00 8.96
N ARG A 409 -10.02 -16.11 8.27
CA ARG A 409 -10.51 -15.03 7.40
C ARG A 409 -10.88 -13.83 8.27
N VAL A 410 -9.88 -13.15 8.83
CA VAL A 410 -10.06 -11.86 9.49
C VAL A 410 -10.53 -10.89 8.40
N THR A 411 -11.86 -10.79 8.25
CA THR A 411 -12.46 -9.76 7.40
C THR A 411 -11.99 -8.40 7.93
N HIS A 412 -11.27 -7.65 7.09
CA HIS A 412 -10.61 -6.41 7.50
C HIS A 412 -11.59 -5.25 7.71
N ASP A 413 -12.79 -5.34 7.16
CA ASP A 413 -13.78 -4.26 7.23
C ASP A 413 -14.77 -4.46 8.38
N VAL A 414 -14.89 -3.42 9.19
CA VAL A 414 -15.94 -3.37 10.24
C VAL A 414 -17.28 -3.20 9.53
N PRO A 415 -18.28 -4.06 9.80
CA PRO A 415 -19.59 -3.93 9.16
C PRO A 415 -20.17 -2.53 9.31
N GLU A 416 -20.68 -1.97 8.21
CA GLU A 416 -21.35 -0.68 8.23
C GLU A 416 -22.65 -0.77 9.03
N GLY A 417 -23.01 0.33 9.71
CA GLY A 417 -24.26 0.40 10.48
C GLY A 417 -24.13 0.10 11.98
N LEU A 418 -22.96 -0.28 12.47
CA LEU A 418 -22.76 -0.49 13.91
C LEU A 418 -22.80 0.82 14.72
N SER A 419 -23.38 0.77 15.91
CA SER A 419 -23.28 1.88 16.87
C SER A 419 -21.81 2.16 17.21
N ARG A 420 -21.48 3.40 17.63
CA ARG A 420 -20.10 3.79 17.99
C ARG A 420 -19.45 2.87 19.04
N ARG A 421 -20.27 2.34 19.96
CA ARG A 421 -19.80 1.40 21.00
C ARG A 421 -19.53 0.03 20.37
N ALA A 422 -20.47 -0.53 19.61
CA ALA A 422 -20.31 -1.80 18.92
C ALA A 422 -19.14 -1.80 17.94
N ALA A 423 -18.94 -0.71 17.18
CA ALA A 423 -17.81 -0.55 16.30
C ALA A 423 -16.46 -0.49 17.04
N ARG A 424 -16.42 0.08 18.26
CA ARG A 424 -15.22 0.05 19.11
C ARG A 424 -14.92 -1.34 19.63
N ASP A 425 -15.95 -2.05 20.08
CA ASP A 425 -15.80 -3.40 20.64
C ASP A 425 -15.38 -4.37 19.53
N GLU A 426 -15.95 -4.24 18.34
CA GLU A 426 -15.58 -5.02 17.17
C GLU A 426 -14.12 -4.75 16.75
N ARG A 427 -13.68 -3.50 16.72
CA ARG A 427 -12.26 -3.16 16.45
C ARG A 427 -11.33 -3.79 17.48
N ARG A 428 -11.67 -3.72 18.78
CA ARG A 428 -10.86 -4.34 19.83
C ARG A 428 -10.76 -5.86 19.67
N ARG A 429 -11.87 -6.53 19.34
CA ARG A 429 -11.87 -7.98 19.07
C ARG A 429 -10.94 -8.34 17.93
N ARG A 430 -11.00 -7.58 16.83
CA ARG A 430 -10.13 -7.77 15.66
C ARG A 430 -8.66 -7.50 15.95
N ASP A 431 -8.39 -6.43 16.69
CA ASP A 431 -7.01 -6.11 17.12
C ASP A 431 -6.43 -7.24 18.01
N THR A 432 -7.26 -7.82 18.88
CA THR A 432 -6.86 -8.95 19.72
C THR A 432 -6.62 -10.20 18.88
N ALA A 433 -7.53 -10.54 17.97
CA ALA A 433 -7.38 -11.70 17.07
C ALA A 433 -6.14 -11.57 16.18
N ARG A 434 -5.88 -10.35 15.66
CA ARG A 434 -4.66 -10.05 14.89
C ARG A 434 -3.39 -10.23 15.72
N ALA A 435 -3.38 -9.73 16.96
CA ALA A 435 -2.23 -9.88 17.86
C ALA A 435 -1.99 -11.36 18.23
N GLU A 436 -3.05 -12.13 18.35
CA GLU A 436 -2.97 -13.58 18.58
C GLU A 436 -2.41 -14.31 17.35
N GLN A 437 -2.87 -13.97 16.15
CA GLN A 437 -2.33 -14.52 14.91
C GLN A 437 -0.83 -14.23 14.76
N VAL A 438 -0.42 -12.98 15.02
CA VAL A 438 1.00 -12.61 14.99
C VAL A 438 1.82 -13.47 15.96
N ARG A 439 1.33 -13.68 17.20
CA ARG A 439 2.01 -14.53 18.18
C ARG A 439 2.10 -16.00 17.74
N ARG A 440 1.04 -16.54 17.14
CA ARG A 440 1.04 -17.92 16.58
C ARG A 440 2.06 -18.04 15.45
N ASP A 441 2.04 -17.10 14.50
CA ASP A 441 3.00 -17.06 13.39
C ASP A 441 4.45 -16.99 13.88
N GLU A 442 4.71 -16.17 14.91
CA GLU A 442 6.06 -16.06 15.51
C GLU A 442 6.45 -17.31 16.27
N ALA A 443 5.55 -17.92 17.01
CA ALA A 443 5.81 -19.16 17.72
C ALA A 443 6.12 -20.30 16.75
N GLN A 444 5.37 -20.41 15.66
CA GLN A 444 5.61 -21.39 14.60
C GLN A 444 6.95 -21.15 13.90
N ALA A 445 7.26 -19.90 13.54
CA ALA A 445 8.46 -19.56 12.77
C ALA A 445 9.76 -19.70 13.57
N ARG A 446 9.71 -19.50 14.89
CA ARG A 446 10.87 -19.53 15.80
C ARG A 446 11.09 -20.88 16.48
N GLY A 447 10.07 -21.74 16.47
CA GLY A 447 10.13 -23.07 17.09
C GLY A 447 10.84 -24.10 16.22
N HIS A 448 10.83 -25.33 16.70
CA HIS A 448 11.13 -26.49 15.89
C HIS A 448 10.14 -26.58 14.74
N TRP A 449 10.67 -26.67 13.51
CA TRP A 449 9.80 -26.57 12.33
C TRP A 449 9.07 -27.89 12.04
N GLY A 450 9.70 -29.00 12.38
CA GLY A 450 9.17 -30.35 12.19
C GLY A 450 9.28 -30.89 10.77
N VAL A 451 9.92 -30.16 9.86
CA VAL A 451 10.31 -30.66 8.54
C VAL A 451 11.82 -30.67 8.46
N SER A 452 12.39 -31.80 8.06
CA SER A 452 13.84 -32.00 7.95
C SER A 452 14.23 -32.56 6.58
N ILE A 453 15.44 -32.22 6.14
CA ILE A 453 16.10 -32.82 4.97
C ILE A 453 17.42 -33.41 5.44
N GLY A 454 17.63 -34.73 5.21
CA GLY A 454 18.81 -35.43 5.68
C GLY A 454 19.01 -35.34 7.19
N GLY A 455 17.92 -35.31 7.97
CA GLY A 455 17.92 -35.17 9.42
C GLY A 455 18.25 -33.78 9.96
N VAL A 456 18.36 -32.76 9.09
CA VAL A 456 18.52 -31.36 9.49
C VAL A 456 17.19 -30.67 9.43
N ASP A 457 16.64 -30.23 10.58
CA ASP A 457 15.39 -29.45 10.64
C ASP A 457 15.55 -28.10 9.91
N LEU A 458 14.54 -27.72 9.13
CA LEU A 458 14.59 -26.51 8.33
C LEU A 458 14.70 -25.23 9.18
N SER A 459 14.35 -25.26 10.48
CA SER A 459 14.57 -24.12 11.38
C SER A 459 16.05 -23.83 11.62
N GLN A 460 16.93 -24.82 11.45
CA GLN A 460 18.37 -24.70 11.63
C GLN A 460 19.11 -24.19 10.37
N VAL A 461 18.39 -24.06 9.23
CA VAL A 461 18.95 -23.64 7.95
C VAL A 461 18.52 -22.19 7.67
N ARG A 462 19.37 -21.39 7.03
CA ARG A 462 18.97 -20.06 6.60
C ARG A 462 17.77 -20.13 5.65
N LEU A 463 16.78 -19.27 5.84
CA LEU A 463 15.57 -19.28 5.01
C LEU A 463 15.87 -19.12 3.52
N ALA A 464 16.87 -18.29 3.18
CA ALA A 464 17.31 -18.09 1.80
C ALA A 464 17.84 -19.38 1.15
N ASP A 465 18.55 -20.22 1.93
CA ASP A 465 19.09 -21.50 1.46
C ASP A 465 17.96 -22.53 1.31
N VAL A 466 17.00 -22.60 2.25
CA VAL A 466 15.80 -23.43 2.08
C VAL A 466 15.08 -23.11 0.77
N ARG A 467 14.81 -21.83 0.50
CA ARG A 467 14.09 -21.38 -0.71
C ARG A 467 14.88 -21.55 -2.01
N ARG A 468 16.19 -21.70 -1.93
CA ARG A 468 17.03 -22.00 -3.10
C ARG A 468 16.91 -23.46 -3.50
N HIS A 469 16.80 -24.35 -2.53
CA HIS A 469 16.83 -25.79 -2.73
C HIS A 469 15.43 -26.42 -2.77
N VAL A 470 14.45 -25.82 -2.11
CA VAL A 470 13.06 -26.30 -2.04
C VAL A 470 12.13 -25.29 -2.70
N LEU A 471 11.50 -25.68 -3.79
CA LEU A 471 10.50 -24.88 -4.50
C LEU A 471 9.11 -25.50 -4.32
N VAL A 472 8.16 -24.71 -3.88
CA VAL A 472 6.74 -25.07 -3.83
C VAL A 472 5.98 -24.29 -4.90
N SER A 473 5.29 -25.00 -5.78
CA SER A 473 4.35 -24.42 -6.76
C SER A 473 2.92 -24.67 -6.27
N ASP A 474 2.24 -23.59 -5.88
CA ASP A 474 0.88 -23.63 -5.34
C ASP A 474 -0.15 -23.99 -6.42
N ALA A 475 -1.32 -24.48 -6.02
CA ALA A 475 -2.44 -24.80 -6.89
C ALA A 475 -2.99 -23.58 -7.67
N SER A 476 -2.81 -22.37 -7.12
CA SER A 476 -3.24 -21.13 -7.78
C SER A 476 -2.17 -20.59 -8.73
N PRO A 477 -2.35 -20.73 -10.05
CA PRO A 477 -1.36 -20.27 -11.02
C PRO A 477 -1.28 -18.75 -11.04
N HIS A 478 -0.19 -18.20 -10.49
CA HIS A 478 0.05 -16.76 -10.47
C HIS A 478 1.13 -16.38 -11.49
N THR A 479 0.76 -15.50 -12.43
CA THR A 479 1.67 -14.94 -13.42
C THR A 479 1.81 -13.44 -13.24
N PHE A 480 3.00 -12.92 -13.55
CA PHE A 480 3.28 -11.49 -13.57
C PHE A 480 3.20 -10.98 -15.02
N ALA A 481 2.90 -9.69 -15.17
CA ALA A 481 3.01 -9.03 -16.46
C ALA A 481 4.47 -9.00 -16.92
N GLY A 482 4.71 -9.22 -18.21
CA GLY A 482 6.03 -9.28 -18.81
C GLY A 482 6.05 -10.15 -20.05
N THR A 483 7.23 -10.46 -20.56
CA THR A 483 7.39 -11.34 -21.71
C THR A 483 7.26 -12.82 -21.33
N LEU A 484 6.96 -13.70 -22.32
CA LEU A 484 6.96 -15.14 -22.10
C LEU A 484 8.32 -15.62 -21.55
N ARG A 485 9.42 -15.02 -22.02
CA ARG A 485 10.76 -15.33 -21.53
C ARG A 485 10.91 -15.04 -20.02
N GLU A 486 10.50 -13.85 -19.60
CA GLU A 486 10.54 -13.45 -18.18
C GLU A 486 9.59 -14.29 -17.31
N ALA A 487 8.47 -14.73 -17.86
CA ALA A 487 7.53 -15.58 -17.15
C ALA A 487 8.08 -17.00 -16.89
N VAL A 488 8.91 -17.54 -17.79
CA VAL A 488 9.58 -18.85 -17.64
C VAL A 488 10.88 -18.72 -16.87
N ASP A 489 11.71 -17.73 -17.19
CA ASP A 489 13.00 -17.46 -16.59
C ASP A 489 13.09 -16.02 -16.05
N PRO A 490 12.53 -15.73 -14.89
CA PRO A 490 12.50 -14.38 -14.32
C PRO A 490 13.90 -13.84 -13.94
N HIS A 491 14.90 -14.71 -13.89
CA HIS A 491 16.27 -14.34 -13.54
C HIS A 491 17.21 -14.22 -14.75
N GLY A 492 16.76 -14.61 -15.94
CA GLY A 492 17.55 -14.57 -17.17
C GLY A 492 18.77 -15.49 -17.14
N ARG A 493 18.70 -16.62 -16.41
CA ARG A 493 19.85 -17.53 -16.17
C ARG A 493 19.89 -18.70 -17.15
N LEU A 494 18.77 -18.99 -17.80
CA LEU A 494 18.64 -20.16 -18.67
C LEU A 494 19.06 -19.85 -20.09
N THR A 495 19.63 -20.87 -20.74
CA THR A 495 19.73 -20.85 -22.20
C THR A 495 18.34 -20.98 -22.81
N ARG A 496 18.20 -20.62 -24.08
CA ARG A 496 16.95 -20.77 -24.81
C ARG A 496 16.49 -22.24 -24.83
N GLU A 497 17.40 -23.16 -25.05
CA GLU A 497 17.13 -24.61 -25.09
C GLU A 497 16.60 -25.14 -23.75
N GLN A 498 17.16 -24.68 -22.63
CA GLN A 498 16.67 -25.03 -21.29
C GLN A 498 15.26 -24.51 -21.05
N ALA A 499 14.96 -23.27 -21.44
CA ALA A 499 13.64 -22.69 -21.30
C ALA A 499 12.60 -23.39 -22.23
N GLU A 500 12.99 -23.73 -23.46
CA GLU A 500 12.15 -24.51 -24.40
C GLU A 500 11.90 -25.92 -23.84
N HIS A 501 12.90 -26.56 -23.24
CA HIS A 501 12.74 -27.86 -22.61
C HIS A 501 11.76 -27.84 -21.42
N ALA A 502 11.79 -26.79 -20.60
CA ALA A 502 10.83 -26.61 -19.51
C ALA A 502 9.39 -26.43 -20.04
N LEU A 503 9.20 -25.61 -21.10
CA LEU A 503 7.90 -25.46 -21.79
C LEU A 503 7.43 -26.79 -22.38
N HIS A 504 8.34 -27.56 -23.00
CA HIS A 504 8.02 -28.87 -23.56
C HIS A 504 7.57 -29.85 -22.47
N THR A 505 8.28 -29.91 -21.35
CA THR A 505 7.91 -30.79 -20.22
C THR A 505 6.54 -30.44 -19.66
N ALA A 506 6.22 -29.15 -19.53
CA ALA A 506 4.92 -28.68 -19.12
C ALA A 506 3.82 -28.77 -20.20
N ALA A 507 4.12 -29.32 -21.38
CA ALA A 507 3.24 -29.36 -22.56
C ALA A 507 2.67 -27.96 -22.92
N ALA A 508 3.51 -26.93 -22.79
CA ALA A 508 3.15 -25.52 -22.92
C ALA A 508 3.72 -24.88 -24.21
N GLU A 509 4.10 -25.69 -25.21
CA GLU A 509 4.70 -25.24 -26.46
C GLU A 509 3.74 -24.35 -27.29
N ASP A 510 2.44 -24.58 -27.13
CA ASP A 510 1.38 -23.78 -27.77
C ASP A 510 1.39 -22.31 -27.34
N LEU A 511 1.88 -21.98 -26.15
CA LEU A 511 2.02 -20.60 -25.67
C LEU A 511 2.93 -19.78 -26.58
N PHE A 512 4.00 -20.39 -27.08
CA PHE A 512 4.93 -19.73 -27.98
C PHE A 512 4.24 -19.32 -29.30
N SER A 513 3.33 -20.15 -29.78
CA SER A 513 2.58 -19.90 -31.02
C SER A 513 1.35 -19.00 -30.80
N ALA A 514 0.78 -19.03 -29.59
CA ALA A 514 -0.41 -18.27 -29.23
C ALA A 514 -0.11 -16.79 -28.93
N LEU A 515 1.12 -16.49 -28.49
CA LEU A 515 1.53 -15.13 -28.14
C LEU A 515 2.20 -14.45 -29.35
N PRO A 516 1.67 -13.30 -29.83
CA PRO A 516 2.34 -12.51 -30.85
C PRO A 516 3.75 -12.12 -30.42
N GLY A 517 4.77 -12.50 -31.19
CA GLY A 517 6.18 -12.25 -30.86
C GLY A 517 6.91 -13.41 -30.16
N GLY A 518 6.26 -14.57 -29.96
CA GLY A 518 6.90 -15.76 -29.38
C GLY A 518 7.51 -15.48 -28.00
N TRP A 519 8.83 -15.61 -27.84
CA TRP A 519 9.53 -15.33 -26.57
C TRP A 519 9.39 -13.89 -26.07
N GLN A 520 9.19 -12.93 -26.96
CA GLN A 520 8.94 -11.51 -26.64
C GLN A 520 7.44 -11.21 -26.56
N GLY A 521 6.58 -12.23 -26.75
CA GLY A 521 5.14 -12.07 -26.60
C GLY A 521 4.78 -11.65 -25.17
N GLU A 522 3.95 -10.62 -25.06
CA GLU A 522 3.57 -10.04 -23.77
C GLU A 522 2.45 -10.84 -23.11
N ILE A 523 2.59 -11.03 -21.82
CA ILE A 523 1.60 -11.63 -20.92
C ILE A 523 1.07 -10.51 -20.04
N ASP A 524 -0.24 -10.33 -20.04
CA ASP A 524 -0.91 -9.35 -19.19
C ASP A 524 -0.84 -9.71 -17.71
N GLU A 525 -1.09 -8.72 -16.85
CA GLU A 525 -1.19 -8.89 -15.41
C GLU A 525 -2.14 -10.04 -15.05
N ARG A 526 -1.68 -10.98 -14.23
CA ARG A 526 -2.37 -12.22 -13.84
C ARG A 526 -2.67 -13.14 -15.03
N GLY A 527 -2.02 -12.97 -16.17
CA GLY A 527 -2.22 -13.81 -17.36
C GLY A 527 -3.63 -13.71 -17.95
N ARG A 528 -4.25 -12.52 -17.97
CA ARG A 528 -5.65 -12.33 -18.43
C ARG A 528 -5.91 -12.80 -19.84
N GLY A 529 -4.94 -12.76 -20.72
CA GLY A 529 -5.06 -13.27 -22.10
C GLY A 529 -4.92 -14.78 -22.24
N LEU A 530 -4.54 -15.51 -21.19
CA LEU A 530 -4.31 -16.94 -21.21
C LEU A 530 -5.52 -17.71 -20.65
N SER A 531 -5.81 -18.89 -21.22
CA SER A 531 -6.77 -19.82 -20.61
C SER A 531 -6.27 -20.35 -19.25
N GLY A 532 -7.16 -20.91 -18.44
CA GLY A 532 -6.80 -21.50 -17.14
C GLY A 532 -5.70 -22.55 -17.28
N GLY A 533 -5.84 -23.48 -18.22
CA GLY A 533 -4.84 -24.51 -18.48
C GLY A 533 -3.52 -23.97 -19.04
N GLN A 534 -3.56 -22.93 -19.88
CA GLN A 534 -2.33 -22.26 -20.34
C GLN A 534 -1.56 -21.61 -19.20
N ARG A 535 -2.26 -20.90 -18.30
CA ARG A 535 -1.61 -20.31 -17.10
C ARG A 535 -0.99 -21.38 -16.21
N GLN A 536 -1.70 -22.45 -15.96
CA GLN A 536 -1.22 -23.53 -15.12
C GLN A 536 0.04 -24.17 -15.71
N ARG A 537 0.03 -24.48 -17.01
CA ARG A 537 1.19 -25.05 -17.72
C ARG A 537 2.38 -24.09 -17.74
N LEU A 538 2.14 -22.76 -17.87
CA LEU A 538 3.19 -21.76 -17.78
C LEU A 538 3.85 -21.72 -16.39
N VAL A 539 3.04 -21.76 -15.32
CA VAL A 539 3.56 -21.80 -13.95
C VAL A 539 4.31 -23.10 -13.67
N LEU A 540 3.83 -24.23 -14.20
CA LEU A 540 4.55 -25.49 -14.16
C LEU A 540 5.91 -25.40 -14.90
N ALA A 541 5.93 -24.84 -16.11
CA ALA A 541 7.16 -24.62 -16.89
C ALA A 541 8.17 -23.76 -16.09
N ARG A 542 7.73 -22.70 -15.43
CA ARG A 542 8.57 -21.86 -14.57
C ARG A 542 9.14 -22.65 -13.38
N ALA A 543 8.34 -23.49 -12.75
CA ALA A 543 8.79 -24.32 -11.64
C ALA A 543 9.83 -25.36 -12.09
N LEU A 544 9.64 -25.97 -13.26
CA LEU A 544 10.61 -26.89 -13.87
C LEU A 544 11.89 -26.18 -14.32
N ALA A 545 11.76 -24.99 -14.90
CA ALA A 545 12.89 -24.15 -15.31
C ALA A 545 13.80 -23.74 -14.15
N ALA A 546 13.25 -23.57 -12.96
CA ALA A 546 14.01 -23.26 -11.75
C ALA A 546 14.89 -24.44 -11.28
N ASP A 547 14.58 -25.66 -11.68
CA ASP A 547 15.28 -26.94 -11.40
C ASP A 547 15.79 -27.09 -9.95
N PRO A 548 14.92 -26.93 -8.91
CA PRO A 548 15.33 -27.06 -7.52
C PRO A 548 15.69 -28.51 -7.16
N ASP A 549 16.44 -28.73 -6.07
CA ASP A 549 16.75 -30.07 -5.57
C ASP A 549 15.50 -30.82 -5.11
N VAL A 550 14.57 -30.09 -4.46
CA VAL A 550 13.26 -30.59 -4.04
C VAL A 550 12.18 -29.72 -4.68
N LEU A 551 11.37 -30.32 -5.54
CA LEU A 551 10.24 -29.68 -6.19
C LEU A 551 8.92 -30.21 -5.61
N VAL A 552 8.07 -29.31 -5.10
CA VAL A 552 6.74 -29.63 -4.60
C VAL A 552 5.70 -28.96 -5.51
N LEU A 553 4.84 -29.77 -6.10
CA LEU A 553 3.77 -29.33 -7.01
C LEU A 553 2.42 -29.64 -6.39
N VAL A 554 1.56 -28.65 -6.25
CA VAL A 554 0.19 -28.82 -5.73
C VAL A 554 -0.80 -28.70 -6.87
N GLU A 555 -1.50 -29.79 -7.17
CA GLU A 555 -2.50 -29.87 -8.24
C GLU A 555 -2.04 -29.24 -9.59
N PRO A 556 -0.88 -29.66 -10.12
CA PRO A 556 -0.24 -28.96 -11.25
C PRO A 556 -1.02 -29.06 -12.57
N THR A 557 -2.03 -29.93 -12.65
CA THR A 557 -2.79 -30.24 -13.88
C THR A 557 -4.30 -30.08 -13.73
N SER A 558 -4.79 -29.53 -12.62
CA SER A 558 -6.23 -29.45 -12.29
C SER A 558 -7.10 -28.67 -13.32
N ALA A 559 -6.49 -27.82 -14.12
CA ALA A 559 -7.18 -27.04 -15.17
C ALA A 559 -6.80 -27.48 -16.59
N VAL A 560 -6.19 -28.65 -16.75
CA VAL A 560 -5.67 -29.17 -18.01
C VAL A 560 -6.53 -30.36 -18.47
N ASP A 561 -6.69 -30.54 -19.78
CA ASP A 561 -7.40 -31.68 -20.34
C ASP A 561 -6.59 -32.99 -20.19
N ALA A 562 -7.28 -34.12 -20.17
CA ALA A 562 -6.69 -35.45 -19.90
C ALA A 562 -5.57 -35.83 -20.89
N HIS A 563 -5.65 -35.42 -22.15
CA HIS A 563 -4.61 -35.72 -23.15
C HIS A 563 -3.32 -34.95 -22.85
N THR A 564 -3.45 -33.66 -22.55
CA THR A 564 -2.32 -32.80 -22.17
C THR A 564 -1.75 -33.23 -20.82
N GLU A 565 -2.59 -33.60 -19.85
CA GLU A 565 -2.17 -34.14 -18.55
C GLU A 565 -1.33 -35.42 -18.69
N ALA A 566 -1.76 -36.39 -19.52
CA ALA A 566 -0.98 -37.61 -19.79
C ALA A 566 0.41 -37.31 -20.40
N ARG A 567 0.50 -36.30 -21.26
CA ARG A 567 1.80 -35.83 -21.80
C ARG A 567 2.69 -35.25 -20.71
N ILE A 568 2.12 -34.42 -19.82
CA ILE A 568 2.85 -33.85 -18.69
C ILE A 568 3.34 -34.96 -17.75
N ALA A 569 2.48 -35.93 -17.41
CA ALA A 569 2.81 -37.04 -16.52
C ALA A 569 4.04 -37.84 -17.01
N THR A 570 4.03 -38.20 -18.29
CA THR A 570 5.15 -38.94 -18.91
C THR A 570 6.44 -38.12 -18.93
N ARG A 571 6.36 -36.83 -19.28
CA ARG A 571 7.52 -35.95 -19.43
C ARG A 571 8.11 -35.52 -18.09
N LEU A 572 7.27 -35.33 -17.06
CA LEU A 572 7.68 -34.89 -15.71
C LEU A 572 8.63 -35.91 -15.06
N GLY A 573 8.28 -37.19 -15.09
CA GLY A 573 9.12 -38.23 -14.53
C GLY A 573 10.51 -38.30 -15.19
N ALA A 574 10.56 -38.18 -16.54
CA ALA A 574 11.81 -38.18 -17.27
C ALA A 574 12.66 -36.93 -16.99
N HIS A 575 12.02 -35.75 -16.94
CA HIS A 575 12.71 -34.46 -16.68
C HIS A 575 13.31 -34.42 -15.27
N ARG A 576 12.65 -35.00 -14.27
CA ARG A 576 13.03 -34.93 -12.88
C ARG A 576 13.74 -36.22 -12.38
N LEU A 577 14.19 -37.07 -13.29
CA LEU A 577 14.88 -38.30 -12.94
C LEU A 577 16.11 -38.03 -12.04
N GLY A 578 16.16 -38.70 -10.89
CA GLY A 578 17.21 -38.50 -9.89
C GLY A 578 17.09 -37.22 -9.04
N ARG A 579 16.01 -36.43 -9.20
CA ARG A 579 15.67 -35.25 -8.40
C ARG A 579 14.42 -35.53 -7.55
N THR A 580 14.44 -35.10 -6.30
CA THR A 580 13.29 -35.27 -5.41
C THR A 580 12.11 -34.43 -5.88
N THR A 581 11.00 -35.09 -6.20
CA THR A 581 9.80 -34.40 -6.68
C THR A 581 8.57 -34.94 -5.95
N VAL A 582 7.79 -34.02 -5.37
CA VAL A 582 6.55 -34.34 -4.66
C VAL A 582 5.40 -33.71 -5.43
N VAL A 583 4.43 -34.51 -5.82
CA VAL A 583 3.22 -34.02 -6.49
C VAL A 583 2.01 -34.35 -5.64
N MET A 584 1.30 -33.33 -5.22
CA MET A 584 0.05 -33.49 -4.49
C MET A 584 -1.09 -33.47 -5.49
N THR A 585 -1.71 -34.63 -5.71
CA THR A 585 -2.75 -34.81 -6.72
C THR A 585 -3.58 -36.07 -6.47
N ALA A 586 -4.82 -36.07 -6.94
CA ALA A 586 -5.66 -37.27 -7.02
C ALA A 586 -5.83 -37.79 -8.45
N SER A 587 -5.10 -37.24 -9.45
CA SER A 587 -5.25 -37.64 -10.85
C SER A 587 -4.64 -39.01 -11.11
N PRO A 588 -5.44 -39.99 -11.60
CA PRO A 588 -4.93 -41.30 -11.98
C PRO A 588 -3.80 -41.25 -13.02
N LEU A 589 -3.86 -40.32 -13.95
CA LEU A 589 -2.88 -40.15 -15.03
C LEU A 589 -1.47 -39.83 -14.50
N LEU A 590 -1.39 -39.01 -13.44
CA LEU A 590 -0.14 -38.71 -12.77
C LEU A 590 0.30 -39.86 -11.87
N LEU A 591 -0.64 -40.46 -11.11
CA LEU A 591 -0.36 -41.51 -10.12
C LEU A 591 0.28 -42.76 -10.73
N HIS A 592 -0.04 -43.13 -11.96
CA HIS A 592 0.60 -44.21 -12.68
C HIS A 592 2.10 -44.03 -12.97
N HIS A 593 2.60 -42.81 -12.93
CA HIS A 593 4.01 -42.48 -13.16
C HIS A 593 4.82 -42.32 -11.88
N ALA A 594 4.19 -42.52 -10.69
CA ALA A 594 4.83 -42.39 -9.39
C ALA A 594 5.76 -43.54 -9.09
N ASP A 595 6.93 -43.24 -8.55
CA ASP A 595 7.80 -44.26 -7.89
C ASP A 595 7.21 -44.71 -6.55
N ASP A 596 6.41 -43.85 -5.90
CA ASP A 596 5.83 -44.06 -4.59
C ASP A 596 4.59 -43.19 -4.41
N VAL A 597 3.56 -43.72 -3.80
CA VAL A 597 2.29 -43.03 -3.53
C VAL A 597 1.98 -43.10 -2.04
N VAL A 598 1.63 -41.95 -1.48
CA VAL A 598 1.27 -41.82 -0.06
C VAL A 598 -0.15 -41.26 0.04
N LEU A 599 -1.03 -41.95 0.75
CA LEU A 599 -2.35 -41.50 1.11
C LEU A 599 -2.34 -40.83 2.48
N LEU A 600 -2.80 -39.61 2.56
CA LEU A 600 -3.06 -38.91 3.82
C LEU A 600 -4.53 -39.06 4.23
N ASP A 601 -4.77 -39.10 5.52
CA ASP A 601 -6.11 -39.01 6.09
C ASP A 601 -6.58 -37.54 6.23
N GLU A 602 -7.79 -37.33 6.75
CA GLU A 602 -8.37 -35.99 6.97
C GLU A 602 -7.58 -35.14 7.98
N SER A 603 -6.79 -35.77 8.85
CA SER A 603 -5.91 -35.05 9.78
C SER A 603 -4.56 -34.68 9.16
N GLY A 604 -4.27 -35.15 7.96
CA GLY A 604 -3.03 -34.97 7.24
C GLY A 604 -1.94 -35.97 7.65
N ALA A 605 -2.27 -37.04 8.39
CA ALA A 605 -1.32 -38.10 8.75
C ALA A 605 -1.24 -39.15 7.63
N VAL A 606 -0.05 -39.74 7.46
CA VAL A 606 0.16 -40.85 6.51
C VAL A 606 -0.66 -42.06 6.95
N ARG A 607 -1.55 -42.53 6.07
CA ARG A 607 -2.41 -43.68 6.31
C ARG A 607 -1.95 -44.94 5.55
N HIS A 608 -1.66 -44.78 4.27
CA HIS A 608 -1.19 -45.86 3.41
C HIS A 608 -0.03 -45.41 2.54
N ARG A 609 0.83 -46.32 2.16
CA ARG A 609 1.95 -46.10 1.26
C ARG A 609 2.20 -47.33 0.39
N GLY A 610 2.48 -47.15 -0.88
CA GLY A 610 2.76 -48.19 -1.85
C GLY A 610 2.83 -47.67 -3.27
N THR A 611 2.79 -48.56 -4.25
CA THR A 611 2.58 -48.14 -5.65
C THR A 611 1.10 -47.83 -5.90
N HIS A 612 0.81 -47.12 -6.98
CA HIS A 612 -0.58 -46.85 -7.37
C HIS A 612 -1.41 -48.13 -7.50
N ASP A 613 -0.85 -49.15 -8.18
CA ASP A 613 -1.54 -50.41 -8.43
C ASP A 613 -1.77 -51.22 -7.13
N ASP A 614 -0.78 -51.23 -6.22
CA ASP A 614 -0.93 -51.87 -4.91
C ASP A 614 -2.02 -51.24 -4.07
N LEU A 615 -2.05 -49.91 -4.03
CA LEU A 615 -3.05 -49.15 -3.28
C LEU A 615 -4.46 -49.26 -3.90
N MET A 616 -4.55 -49.30 -5.22
CA MET A 616 -5.83 -49.55 -5.94
C MET A 616 -6.38 -50.95 -5.64
N ALA A 617 -5.49 -51.95 -5.48
CA ALA A 617 -5.91 -53.30 -5.17
C ALA A 617 -6.30 -53.47 -3.69
N SER A 618 -5.54 -52.84 -2.76
CA SER A 618 -5.62 -53.15 -1.32
C SER A 618 -6.42 -52.14 -0.49
N SER A 619 -6.53 -50.87 -0.90
CA SER A 619 -7.12 -49.82 -0.08
C SER A 619 -8.45 -49.30 -0.65
N SER A 620 -9.55 -49.49 0.08
CA SER A 620 -10.86 -48.89 -0.24
C SER A 620 -10.82 -47.37 -0.14
N ASP A 621 -10.12 -46.85 0.85
CA ASP A 621 -10.02 -45.41 1.10
C ASP A 621 -9.28 -44.70 -0.03
N TYR A 622 -8.21 -45.33 -0.54
CA TYR A 622 -7.49 -44.81 -1.69
C TYR A 622 -8.36 -44.77 -2.93
N ARG A 623 -9.09 -45.87 -3.20
CA ARG A 623 -10.03 -45.90 -4.33
C ARG A 623 -11.08 -44.83 -4.26
N SER A 624 -11.66 -44.58 -3.09
CA SER A 624 -12.72 -43.55 -2.92
C SER A 624 -12.23 -42.14 -3.22
N VAL A 625 -10.93 -41.85 -3.03
CA VAL A 625 -10.35 -40.54 -3.33
C VAL A 625 -9.98 -40.40 -4.80
N VAL A 626 -9.39 -41.47 -5.38
CA VAL A 626 -8.85 -41.45 -6.75
C VAL A 626 -9.94 -41.68 -7.80
N VAL A 627 -10.89 -42.60 -7.55
CA VAL A 627 -12.02 -42.87 -8.44
C VAL A 627 -13.20 -41.99 -7.98
N ARG A 628 -13.23 -40.76 -8.42
CA ARG A 628 -14.36 -39.85 -8.17
C ARG A 628 -15.56 -40.25 -8.99
N GLY A 629 -16.49 -40.98 -8.38
CA GLY A 629 -17.82 -41.16 -8.95
C GLY A 629 -18.15 -42.58 -9.33
N ASP A 630 -19.38 -42.94 -9.03
CA ASP A 630 -20.31 -43.90 -9.61
C ASP A 630 -20.58 -45.20 -8.88
N ASP A 631 -19.97 -45.58 -7.77
CA ASP A 631 -20.46 -46.75 -7.07
C ASP A 631 -20.44 -46.61 -5.52
N VAL A 632 -21.22 -45.64 -5.01
CA VAL A 632 -21.78 -45.77 -3.67
C VAL A 632 -23.27 -46.10 -3.84
N PRO A 633 -23.75 -47.30 -3.51
CA PRO A 633 -25.17 -47.59 -3.50
C PRO A 633 -25.83 -46.61 -2.50
N ASP A 634 -26.81 -45.87 -2.98
CA ASP A 634 -27.64 -44.97 -2.18
C ASP A 634 -28.18 -45.72 -0.93
N GLY A 635 -27.47 -45.57 0.20
CA GLY A 635 -28.03 -45.84 1.51
C GLY A 635 -29.11 -44.77 1.77
N PRO A 636 -30.25 -45.12 2.37
CA PRO A 636 -31.36 -44.19 2.51
C PRO A 636 -30.96 -42.95 3.32
N SER A 637 -30.90 -41.82 2.65
CA SER A 637 -30.69 -40.49 3.23
C SER A 637 -31.77 -40.22 4.28
N PRO A 638 -31.43 -39.83 5.52
CA PRO A 638 -32.44 -39.39 6.50
C PRO A 638 -33.05 -38.07 6.04
N ARG A 639 -34.31 -38.12 5.56
CA ARG A 639 -35.10 -36.94 5.22
C ARG A 639 -35.24 -36.05 6.45
N HIS A 640 -34.56 -34.94 6.51
CA HIS A 640 -34.90 -33.85 7.43
C HIS A 640 -36.31 -33.31 7.05
N ARG A 641 -37.29 -33.64 7.87
CA ARG A 641 -38.60 -32.98 7.86
C ARG A 641 -38.40 -31.55 8.33
N VAL A 642 -38.51 -30.61 7.42
CA VAL A 642 -38.74 -29.20 7.80
C VAL A 642 -40.23 -29.09 8.18
N GLU A 643 -40.51 -28.95 9.46
CA GLU A 643 -41.79 -28.47 9.93
C GLU A 643 -41.91 -26.98 9.64
N VAL A 644 -42.81 -26.66 8.71
CA VAL A 644 -43.27 -25.29 8.51
C VAL A 644 -44.41 -25.10 9.52
N SER A 645 -44.17 -24.33 10.58
CA SER A 645 -45.21 -23.80 11.44
C SER A 645 -45.71 -22.47 10.87
N SER A 646 -47.00 -22.44 10.67
CA SER A 646 -47.87 -21.34 10.25
C SER A 646 -47.73 -20.04 11.07
#